data_c04bde69c3e913285c53ca3a844e1b5b
#
_entry.id   c04bde69c3e913285c53ca3a844e1b5b
#
_cell.length_a   1.000
_cell.length_b   1.000
_cell.length_c   1.000
_cell.angle_alpha   90.00
_cell.angle_beta   90.00
_cell.angle_gamma   90.00
#
_symmetry.space_group_name_H-M   'P 1'
#
loop_
_entity.id
_entity.type
_entity.pdbx_description
1 polymer ?
#
loop_
_entity_poly.entity_id
_entity_poly.type
_entity_poly.pdbx_seq_one_letter_code
_entity_poly.pdbx_strand_id
1 'polypeptide(L)'
;MQLKPQPPTPAASPRTKSSREAQQSWQSGVGLAKAGDWPRAQRAFQRAVDAHPNDTVFLLNLARAQQVNEQLDAALQTARSLLALTPDNALARSIASRCLSRQHRYAEAAACLQQQPAHIVRTTEFHQELSEALFNAGMHREAIGSLFDALAGNVGHVMSHYRLGLSFNALGMKAEATECLRTALLLGMGPGALATQGLLAFIERELCRWQHAEADLAALRRLVAELPADAAQWAAVFAQVTLTDDPSEHLRAARSCVRFTTREVVPFEPVAPRALPERLHIGFVSSDFHQHATAVLMAEVFEKLDRDRFELTFYSHGPEDGSPMRERLKRAADHFIEVSGVSDLDVARQVRAADIDVLVDLKGHTRDSRLGIFAYRAAPVQASFLGFPGTTGADFMDYFIGDAIVSPLSHAAHYSEKLALMPGCYQPNDRQRPLPAPTTRAEAGLPDSALVLCGFNQPFKLSPEVFDVWCRLLQQLPDAVLWLLQWNESAPARLRDEAAARGIDPQRLVFAPRRSLAEHISRLALADLFIDSWPCNGHTTASDALWAGVPVVTWAAAGFASRVAASLLHAVGLPELACASLADYEREVLALAADAARRKVLHEHLVRARQTAPLFDSSAHARDFGALLRAMAERWSQGLSADHLVI
;
A
#
# COMPACT_ATOMS: atom_id res chain seq x y z
N MET A 1 -72.86 34.57 -60.26
CA MET A 1 -71.84 33.59 -59.93
C MET A 1 -70.74 34.27 -59.12
N GLN A 2 -70.93 34.28 -57.79
CA GLN A 2 -70.06 35.03 -56.87
C GLN A 2 -68.91 34.08 -56.39
N LEU A 3 -67.68 34.56 -56.57
CA LEU A 3 -66.50 33.92 -56.03
C LEU A 3 -66.36 34.18 -54.53
N LYS A 4 -66.27 33.12 -53.72
CA LYS A 4 -66.00 33.23 -52.28
C LYS A 4 -64.49 33.49 -52.09
N PRO A 5 -64.09 34.38 -51.13
CA PRO A 5 -62.67 34.56 -50.81
C PRO A 5 -62.10 33.43 -50.04
N GLN A 6 -60.89 33.00 -50.38
CA GLN A 6 -60.06 32.03 -49.64
C GLN A 6 -59.65 32.63 -48.27
N PRO A 7 -59.54 31.78 -47.21
CA PRO A 7 -59.02 32.22 -45.91
C PRO A 7 -57.53 32.52 -45.98
N PRO A 8 -56.98 33.45 -45.21
CA PRO A 8 -55.55 33.79 -45.23
C PRO A 8 -54.74 32.66 -44.61
N THR A 9 -53.64 32.35 -45.25
CA THR A 9 -52.59 31.45 -44.77
C THR A 9 -52.12 31.97 -43.40
N PRO A 10 -51.94 31.11 -42.35
CA PRO A 10 -51.42 31.55 -41.09
C PRO A 10 -49.98 32.04 -41.23
N ALA A 11 -49.76 33.32 -40.92
CA ALA A 11 -48.45 33.93 -40.86
C ALA A 11 -47.56 33.17 -39.86
N ALA A 12 -46.40 32.73 -40.28
CA ALA A 12 -45.35 32.20 -39.42
C ALA A 12 -45.07 33.22 -38.29
N SER A 13 -45.27 32.83 -37.04
CA SER A 13 -44.97 33.66 -35.88
C SER A 13 -43.50 34.10 -35.94
N PRO A 14 -43.21 35.40 -35.69
CA PRO A 14 -41.84 35.88 -35.74
C PRO A 14 -41.03 35.23 -34.62
N ARG A 15 -40.06 34.39 -34.99
CA ARG A 15 -38.98 34.00 -34.06
C ARG A 15 -38.42 35.31 -33.52
N THR A 16 -38.52 35.54 -32.21
CA THR A 16 -38.04 36.75 -31.58
C THR A 16 -36.57 36.97 -31.91
N LYS A 17 -36.10 38.22 -32.03
CA LYS A 17 -34.73 38.60 -32.35
C LYS A 17 -33.73 37.86 -31.45
N SER A 18 -34.09 37.71 -30.18
CA SER A 18 -33.38 36.90 -29.15
C SER A 18 -33.17 35.43 -29.56
N SER A 19 -34.16 34.78 -30.17
CA SER A 19 -34.05 33.37 -30.58
C SER A 19 -33.06 33.14 -31.74
N ARG A 20 -32.95 34.13 -32.67
CA ARG A 20 -31.96 34.06 -33.76
C ARG A 20 -30.53 34.31 -33.24
N GLU A 21 -30.34 35.22 -32.31
CA GLU A 21 -29.03 35.53 -31.69
C GLU A 21 -28.53 34.35 -30.84
N ALA A 22 -29.41 33.70 -30.07
CA ALA A 22 -29.08 32.48 -29.32
C ALA A 22 -28.62 31.35 -30.25
N GLN A 23 -29.35 31.09 -31.33
CA GLN A 23 -29.02 30.07 -32.31
C GLN A 23 -27.68 30.34 -33.02
N GLN A 24 -27.40 31.63 -33.36
CA GLN A 24 -26.12 32.01 -33.92
C GLN A 24 -24.95 31.83 -32.93
N SER A 25 -25.17 32.21 -31.67
CA SER A 25 -24.20 32.01 -30.59
C SER A 25 -23.88 30.52 -30.40
N TRP A 26 -24.91 29.66 -30.37
CA TRP A 26 -24.75 28.23 -30.27
C TRP A 26 -23.97 27.64 -31.48
N GLN A 27 -24.34 28.02 -32.73
CA GLN A 27 -23.65 27.58 -33.95
C GLN A 27 -22.17 28.00 -33.93
N SER A 28 -21.87 29.23 -33.49
CA SER A 28 -20.51 29.73 -33.30
C SER A 28 -19.75 28.85 -32.28
N GLY A 29 -20.40 28.54 -31.15
CA GLY A 29 -19.85 27.68 -30.12
C GLY A 29 -19.51 26.28 -30.65
N VAL A 30 -20.38 25.67 -31.45
CA VAL A 30 -20.15 24.36 -32.09
C VAL A 30 -18.96 24.42 -33.04
N GLY A 31 -18.82 25.49 -33.83
CA GLY A 31 -17.67 25.70 -34.74
C GLY A 31 -16.36 25.81 -33.93
N LEU A 32 -16.34 26.58 -32.87
CA LEU A 32 -15.18 26.77 -31.99
C LEU A 32 -14.81 25.46 -31.26
N ALA A 33 -15.79 24.71 -30.77
CA ALA A 33 -15.55 23.41 -30.13
C ALA A 33 -14.95 22.39 -31.11
N LYS A 34 -15.41 22.36 -32.36
CA LYS A 34 -14.81 21.54 -33.44
C LYS A 34 -13.37 21.95 -33.77
N ALA A 35 -13.04 23.21 -33.62
CA ALA A 35 -11.69 23.75 -33.79
C ALA A 35 -10.79 23.57 -32.56
N GLY A 36 -11.32 22.99 -31.46
CA GLY A 36 -10.58 22.78 -30.19
C GLY A 36 -10.52 24.03 -29.28
N ASP A 37 -11.12 25.16 -29.68
CA ASP A 37 -11.13 26.39 -28.87
C ASP A 37 -12.28 26.34 -27.84
N TRP A 38 -12.12 25.48 -26.84
CA TRP A 38 -13.12 25.25 -25.80
C TRP A 38 -13.41 26.49 -24.93
N PRO A 39 -12.41 27.34 -24.58
CA PRO A 39 -12.70 28.56 -23.80
C PRO A 39 -13.60 29.54 -24.54
N ARG A 40 -13.42 29.71 -25.86
CA ARG A 40 -14.31 30.55 -26.66
C ARG A 40 -15.66 29.88 -26.93
N ALA A 41 -15.66 28.56 -27.14
CA ALA A 41 -16.87 27.78 -27.31
C ALA A 41 -17.79 27.91 -26.08
N GLN A 42 -17.25 27.80 -24.88
CA GLN A 42 -18.00 27.97 -23.62
C GLN A 42 -18.66 29.34 -23.53
N ARG A 43 -17.95 30.43 -23.82
CA ARG A 43 -18.53 31.77 -23.82
C ARG A 43 -19.66 31.91 -24.83
N ALA A 44 -19.55 31.26 -25.98
CA ALA A 44 -20.60 31.26 -26.99
C ALA A 44 -21.83 30.46 -26.55
N PHE A 45 -21.63 29.27 -25.94
CA PHE A 45 -22.71 28.47 -25.36
C PHE A 45 -23.37 29.15 -24.18
N GLN A 46 -22.59 29.84 -23.31
CA GLN A 46 -23.15 30.61 -22.21
C GLN A 46 -24.14 31.69 -22.70
N ARG A 47 -23.78 32.48 -23.72
CA ARG A 47 -24.68 33.47 -24.32
C ARG A 47 -25.96 32.84 -24.89
N ALA A 48 -25.86 31.63 -25.45
CA ALA A 48 -27.04 30.90 -25.93
C ALA A 48 -27.97 30.50 -24.78
N VAL A 49 -27.39 29.99 -23.67
CA VAL A 49 -28.10 29.61 -22.44
C VAL A 49 -28.69 30.84 -21.76
N ASP A 50 -27.97 31.97 -21.67
CA ASP A 50 -28.48 33.22 -21.07
C ASP A 50 -29.72 33.71 -21.80
N ALA A 51 -29.78 33.54 -23.13
CA ALA A 51 -30.97 33.90 -23.93
C ALA A 51 -32.10 32.87 -23.82
N HIS A 52 -31.81 31.59 -23.64
CA HIS A 52 -32.78 30.51 -23.49
C HIS A 52 -32.33 29.52 -22.42
N PRO A 53 -32.57 29.79 -21.12
CA PRO A 53 -32.05 29.04 -19.99
C PRO A 53 -32.51 27.56 -19.90
N ASN A 54 -33.65 27.24 -20.53
CA ASN A 54 -34.24 25.89 -20.50
C ASN A 54 -34.06 25.14 -21.82
N ASP A 55 -33.23 25.63 -22.76
CA ASP A 55 -32.93 24.90 -23.98
C ASP A 55 -31.94 23.75 -23.66
N THR A 56 -32.42 22.54 -23.81
CA THR A 56 -31.69 21.32 -23.41
C THR A 56 -30.43 21.07 -24.26
N VAL A 57 -30.44 21.52 -25.53
CA VAL A 57 -29.27 21.40 -26.43
C VAL A 57 -28.20 22.40 -26.03
N PHE A 58 -28.59 23.63 -25.68
CA PHE A 58 -27.64 24.66 -25.25
C PHE A 58 -27.00 24.30 -23.91
N LEU A 59 -27.81 23.83 -22.93
CA LEU A 59 -27.33 23.36 -21.63
C LEU A 59 -26.37 22.19 -21.77
N LEU A 60 -26.64 21.20 -22.63
CA LEU A 60 -25.76 20.07 -22.85
C LEU A 60 -24.39 20.50 -23.37
N ASN A 61 -24.38 21.40 -24.38
CA ASN A 61 -23.14 21.89 -24.95
C ASN A 61 -22.35 22.77 -23.97
N LEU A 62 -23.04 23.56 -23.16
CA LEU A 62 -22.40 24.35 -22.11
C LEU A 62 -21.76 23.45 -21.04
N ALA A 63 -22.51 22.48 -20.51
CA ALA A 63 -21.99 21.53 -19.52
C ALA A 63 -20.74 20.80 -20.03
N ARG A 64 -20.77 20.37 -21.30
CA ARG A 64 -19.62 19.73 -21.96
C ARG A 64 -18.42 20.67 -22.08
N ALA A 65 -18.63 21.92 -22.48
CA ALA A 65 -17.56 22.90 -22.62
C ALA A 65 -16.96 23.28 -21.24
N GLN A 66 -17.80 23.44 -20.23
CA GLN A 66 -17.36 23.67 -18.83
C GLN A 66 -16.54 22.49 -18.31
N GLN A 67 -16.98 21.24 -18.58
CA GLN A 67 -16.23 20.03 -18.19
C GLN A 67 -14.85 19.98 -18.85
N VAL A 68 -14.76 20.27 -20.15
CA VAL A 68 -13.47 20.26 -20.87
C VAL A 68 -12.55 21.38 -20.38
N ASN A 69 -13.11 22.53 -19.98
CA ASN A 69 -12.36 23.66 -19.41
C ASN A 69 -12.10 23.52 -17.90
N GLU A 70 -12.24 22.31 -17.33
CA GLU A 70 -11.96 22.00 -15.91
C GLU A 70 -12.85 22.73 -14.89
N GLN A 71 -13.93 23.36 -15.32
CA GLN A 71 -14.89 24.05 -14.44
C GLN A 71 -15.93 23.06 -13.90
N LEU A 72 -15.45 22.10 -13.07
CA LEU A 72 -16.21 20.91 -12.70
C LEU A 72 -17.50 21.23 -11.93
N ASP A 73 -17.47 22.22 -11.02
CA ASP A 73 -18.68 22.63 -10.26
C ASP A 73 -19.74 23.25 -11.18
N ALA A 74 -19.33 24.13 -12.08
CA ALA A 74 -20.24 24.76 -13.04
C ALA A 74 -20.82 23.71 -14.01
N ALA A 75 -19.99 22.79 -14.52
CA ALA A 75 -20.42 21.69 -15.38
C ALA A 75 -21.45 20.77 -14.68
N LEU A 76 -21.17 20.41 -13.42
CA LEU A 76 -22.07 19.60 -12.60
C LEU A 76 -23.42 20.30 -12.38
N GLN A 77 -23.42 21.59 -12.05
CA GLN A 77 -24.62 22.36 -11.85
C GLN A 77 -25.43 22.46 -13.15
N THR A 78 -24.79 22.77 -14.28
CA THR A 78 -25.46 22.85 -15.59
C THR A 78 -26.03 21.47 -16.01
N ALA A 79 -25.29 20.38 -15.79
CA ALA A 79 -25.78 19.03 -16.06
C ALA A 79 -26.98 18.65 -15.17
N ARG A 80 -26.96 19.02 -13.88
CA ARG A 80 -28.11 18.84 -12.96
C ARG A 80 -29.33 19.62 -13.40
N SER A 81 -29.16 20.87 -13.84
CA SER A 81 -30.26 21.68 -14.39
C SER A 81 -30.87 21.03 -15.64
N LEU A 82 -30.02 20.48 -16.51
CA LEU A 82 -30.49 19.75 -17.69
C LEU A 82 -31.23 18.46 -17.30
N LEU A 83 -30.74 17.69 -16.32
CA LEU A 83 -31.40 16.48 -15.83
C LEU A 83 -32.74 16.77 -15.12
N ALA A 84 -32.90 17.94 -14.51
CA ALA A 84 -34.18 18.35 -13.96
C ALA A 84 -35.23 18.59 -15.06
N LEU A 85 -34.82 19.07 -16.25
CA LEU A 85 -35.69 19.26 -17.40
C LEU A 85 -35.92 17.97 -18.20
N THR A 86 -34.87 17.15 -18.32
CA THR A 86 -34.87 15.91 -19.10
C THR A 86 -34.16 14.79 -18.32
N PRO A 87 -34.86 14.11 -17.41
CA PRO A 87 -34.29 13.04 -16.59
C PRO A 87 -33.70 11.87 -17.40
N ASP A 88 -34.13 11.72 -18.65
CA ASP A 88 -33.70 10.66 -19.56
C ASP A 88 -32.41 10.98 -20.34
N ASN A 89 -31.82 12.14 -20.11
CA ASN A 89 -30.62 12.56 -20.84
C ASN A 89 -29.37 11.82 -20.31
N ALA A 90 -29.02 10.71 -20.98
CA ALA A 90 -27.86 9.88 -20.61
C ALA A 90 -26.54 10.64 -20.69
N LEU A 91 -26.37 11.57 -21.67
CA LEU A 91 -25.13 12.36 -21.82
C LEU A 91 -24.96 13.35 -20.66
N ALA A 92 -26.02 14.02 -20.24
CA ALA A 92 -25.96 14.91 -19.08
C ALA A 92 -25.62 14.14 -17.80
N ARG A 93 -26.14 12.93 -17.66
CA ARG A 93 -25.85 12.03 -16.54
C ARG A 93 -24.38 11.60 -16.53
N SER A 94 -23.85 11.22 -17.68
CA SER A 94 -22.42 10.90 -17.84
C SER A 94 -21.53 12.12 -17.51
N ILE A 95 -21.87 13.33 -17.98
CA ILE A 95 -21.13 14.55 -17.63
C ILE A 95 -21.15 14.79 -16.12
N ALA A 96 -22.32 14.69 -15.47
CA ALA A 96 -22.44 14.87 -14.03
C ALA A 96 -21.60 13.85 -13.25
N SER A 97 -21.67 12.57 -13.63
CA SER A 97 -20.89 11.50 -13.02
C SER A 97 -19.39 11.72 -13.17
N ARG A 98 -18.92 12.06 -14.36
CA ARG A 98 -17.49 12.35 -14.61
C ARG A 98 -17.01 13.57 -13.82
N CYS A 99 -17.81 14.63 -13.68
CA CYS A 99 -17.46 15.77 -12.84
C CYS A 99 -17.33 15.36 -11.37
N LEU A 100 -18.28 14.56 -10.85
CA LEU A 100 -18.22 14.03 -9.49
C LEU A 100 -17.00 13.11 -9.28
N SER A 101 -16.70 12.23 -10.24
CA SER A 101 -15.53 11.35 -10.17
C SER A 101 -14.21 12.13 -10.13
N ARG A 102 -14.10 13.20 -10.92
CA ARG A 102 -12.91 14.07 -10.92
C ARG A 102 -12.79 14.91 -9.64
N GLN A 103 -13.89 15.11 -8.92
CA GLN A 103 -13.92 15.71 -7.58
C GLN A 103 -13.71 14.65 -6.47
N HIS A 104 -13.38 13.41 -6.80
CA HIS A 104 -13.26 12.27 -5.89
C HIS A 104 -14.54 11.92 -5.11
N ARG A 105 -15.71 12.37 -5.60
CA ARG A 105 -17.05 12.11 -5.04
C ARG A 105 -17.63 10.84 -5.68
N TYR A 106 -16.91 9.74 -5.57
CA TYR A 106 -17.19 8.51 -6.33
C TYR A 106 -18.53 7.85 -6.00
N ALA A 107 -18.94 7.86 -4.72
CA ALA A 107 -20.23 7.31 -4.32
C ALA A 107 -21.40 8.11 -4.95
N GLU A 108 -21.29 9.43 -5.03
CA GLU A 108 -22.29 10.28 -5.69
C GLU A 108 -22.26 10.09 -7.21
N ALA A 109 -21.10 9.88 -7.80
CA ALA A 109 -20.96 9.56 -9.22
C ALA A 109 -21.68 8.26 -9.58
N ALA A 110 -21.46 7.22 -8.79
CA ALA A 110 -22.15 5.92 -8.95
C ALA A 110 -23.66 6.07 -8.78
N ALA A 111 -24.11 6.74 -7.70
CA ALA A 111 -25.53 6.98 -7.46
C ALA A 111 -26.18 7.78 -8.59
N CYS A 112 -25.48 8.77 -9.16
CA CYS A 112 -25.94 9.54 -10.31
C CYS A 112 -26.19 8.63 -11.53
N LEU A 113 -25.28 7.72 -11.85
CA LEU A 113 -25.46 6.77 -12.95
C LEU A 113 -26.59 5.75 -12.67
N GLN A 114 -26.66 5.22 -11.46
CA GLN A 114 -27.69 4.25 -11.05
C GLN A 114 -29.12 4.81 -11.15
N GLN A 115 -29.28 6.13 -11.07
CA GLN A 115 -30.58 6.80 -11.29
C GLN A 115 -31.01 6.86 -12.77
N GLN A 116 -30.28 6.25 -13.70
CA GLN A 116 -30.69 6.18 -15.10
C GLN A 116 -32.00 5.41 -15.22
N PRO A 117 -33.05 6.00 -15.85
CA PRO A 117 -34.34 5.34 -16.03
C PRO A 117 -34.20 3.98 -16.73
N ALA A 118 -35.00 3.01 -16.34
CA ALA A 118 -34.89 1.62 -16.83
C ALA A 118 -35.15 1.47 -18.35
N HIS A 119 -35.90 2.39 -18.95
CA HIS A 119 -36.17 2.37 -20.39
C HIS A 119 -35.02 2.90 -21.25
N ILE A 120 -34.01 3.56 -20.63
CA ILE A 120 -32.83 4.02 -21.33
C ILE A 120 -31.80 2.91 -21.40
N VAL A 121 -31.37 2.57 -22.61
CA VAL A 121 -30.39 1.53 -22.86
C VAL A 121 -29.08 1.83 -22.12
N ARG A 122 -28.61 0.86 -21.37
CA ARG A 122 -27.30 0.90 -20.71
C ARG A 122 -26.27 0.33 -21.67
N THR A 123 -25.42 1.20 -22.22
CA THR A 123 -24.35 0.80 -23.17
C THR A 123 -23.14 0.23 -22.42
N THR A 124 -22.22 -0.36 -23.17
CA THR A 124 -20.93 -0.81 -22.63
C THR A 124 -20.18 0.33 -21.92
N GLU A 125 -20.19 1.53 -22.51
CA GLU A 125 -19.55 2.72 -21.93
C GLU A 125 -20.22 3.13 -20.61
N PHE A 126 -21.56 3.02 -20.53
CA PHE A 126 -22.27 3.25 -19.27
C PHE A 126 -21.81 2.29 -18.17
N HIS A 127 -21.71 1.00 -18.47
CA HIS A 127 -21.24 0.01 -17.50
C HIS A 127 -19.77 0.21 -17.12
N GLN A 128 -18.93 0.66 -18.05
CA GLN A 128 -17.54 1.04 -17.76
C GLN A 128 -17.47 2.24 -16.80
N GLU A 129 -18.23 3.31 -17.05
CA GLU A 129 -18.29 4.48 -16.17
C GLU A 129 -18.84 4.13 -14.79
N LEU A 130 -19.92 3.35 -14.73
CA LEU A 130 -20.53 2.93 -13.47
C LEU A 130 -19.57 2.06 -12.66
N SER A 131 -18.93 1.08 -13.31
CA SER A 131 -17.98 0.20 -12.63
C SER A 131 -16.75 0.96 -12.10
N GLU A 132 -16.27 1.97 -12.81
CA GLU A 132 -15.20 2.83 -12.35
C GLU A 132 -15.59 3.64 -11.12
N ALA A 133 -16.76 4.25 -11.14
CA ALA A 133 -17.28 5.00 -10.00
C ALA A 133 -17.49 4.11 -8.78
N LEU A 134 -18.10 2.93 -8.96
CA LEU A 134 -18.32 1.95 -7.89
C LEU A 134 -17.00 1.42 -7.32
N PHE A 135 -16.03 1.09 -8.19
CA PHE A 135 -14.71 0.61 -7.78
C PHE A 135 -13.99 1.66 -6.92
N ASN A 136 -13.92 2.91 -7.39
CA ASN A 136 -13.26 3.99 -6.68
C ASN A 136 -14.01 4.40 -5.39
N ALA A 137 -15.31 4.12 -5.31
CA ALA A 137 -16.10 4.26 -4.08
C ALA A 137 -15.89 3.11 -3.07
N GLY A 138 -15.08 2.10 -3.40
CA GLY A 138 -14.89 0.90 -2.58
C GLY A 138 -16.06 -0.09 -2.62
N MET A 139 -17.06 0.13 -3.49
CA MET A 139 -18.25 -0.71 -3.67
C MET A 139 -17.94 -1.89 -4.60
N HIS A 140 -16.95 -2.71 -4.20
CA HIS A 140 -16.37 -3.74 -5.07
C HIS A 140 -17.36 -4.81 -5.50
N ARG A 141 -18.32 -5.17 -4.64
CA ARG A 141 -19.34 -6.20 -4.98
C ARG A 141 -20.25 -5.73 -6.10
N GLU A 142 -20.70 -4.48 -6.03
CA GLU A 142 -21.55 -3.85 -7.05
C GLU A 142 -20.77 -3.57 -8.34
N ALA A 143 -19.49 -3.20 -8.20
CA ALA A 143 -18.59 -2.99 -9.34
C ALA A 143 -18.43 -4.25 -10.20
N ILE A 144 -18.33 -5.44 -9.59
CA ILE A 144 -18.21 -6.72 -10.29
C ILE A 144 -19.38 -6.95 -11.24
N GLY A 145 -20.62 -6.71 -10.81
CA GLY A 145 -21.81 -6.83 -11.68
C GLY A 145 -21.71 -5.95 -12.93
N SER A 146 -21.40 -4.66 -12.75
CA SER A 146 -21.24 -3.72 -13.86
C SER A 146 -20.05 -4.04 -14.76
N LEU A 147 -18.97 -4.62 -14.22
CA LEU A 147 -17.82 -5.06 -15.00
C LEU A 147 -18.14 -6.26 -15.88
N PHE A 148 -18.94 -7.22 -15.40
CA PHE A 148 -19.44 -8.31 -16.23
C PHE A 148 -20.35 -7.80 -17.36
N ASP A 149 -21.25 -6.85 -17.08
CA ASP A 149 -22.09 -6.24 -18.11
C ASP A 149 -21.25 -5.50 -19.16
N ALA A 150 -20.19 -4.79 -18.74
CA ALA A 150 -19.24 -4.14 -19.64
C ALA A 150 -18.49 -5.16 -20.52
N LEU A 151 -18.09 -6.31 -19.95
CA LEU A 151 -17.42 -7.38 -20.69
C LEU A 151 -18.37 -8.15 -21.61
N ALA A 152 -19.66 -8.25 -21.30
CA ALA A 152 -20.65 -8.79 -22.21
C ALA A 152 -20.75 -7.99 -23.53
N GLY A 153 -20.51 -6.68 -23.47
CA GLY A 153 -20.43 -5.83 -24.65
C GLY A 153 -19.05 -5.81 -25.32
N ASN A 154 -17.99 -6.01 -24.57
CA ASN A 154 -16.61 -6.05 -25.09
C ASN A 154 -15.72 -6.94 -24.20
N VAL A 155 -15.66 -8.23 -24.54
CA VAL A 155 -14.87 -9.23 -23.79
C VAL A 155 -13.37 -8.94 -23.77
N GLY A 156 -12.84 -8.21 -24.74
CA GLY A 156 -11.42 -7.82 -24.81
C GLY A 156 -11.09 -6.52 -24.08
N HIS A 157 -12.01 -5.95 -23.27
CA HIS A 157 -11.75 -4.69 -22.59
C HIS A 157 -10.78 -4.88 -21.41
N VAL A 158 -9.52 -4.57 -21.62
CA VAL A 158 -8.39 -4.77 -20.68
C VAL A 158 -8.69 -4.21 -19.29
N MET A 159 -9.17 -2.96 -19.21
CA MET A 159 -9.42 -2.29 -17.93
C MET A 159 -10.56 -2.92 -17.13
N SER A 160 -11.55 -3.54 -17.79
CA SER A 160 -12.58 -4.29 -17.06
C SER A 160 -12.02 -5.56 -16.43
N HIS A 161 -11.16 -6.30 -17.12
CA HIS A 161 -10.47 -7.45 -16.51
C HIS A 161 -9.57 -7.01 -15.35
N TYR A 162 -8.80 -5.94 -15.52
CA TYR A 162 -7.95 -5.41 -14.46
C TYR A 162 -8.76 -5.00 -13.22
N ARG A 163 -9.83 -4.21 -13.39
CA ARG A 163 -10.70 -3.79 -12.28
C ARG A 163 -11.44 -4.96 -11.62
N LEU A 164 -11.85 -5.98 -12.39
CA LEU A 164 -12.37 -7.24 -11.84
C LEU A 164 -11.34 -7.89 -10.93
N GLY A 165 -10.09 -8.03 -11.39
CA GLY A 165 -9.01 -8.59 -10.60
C GLY A 165 -8.80 -7.84 -9.29
N LEU A 166 -8.78 -6.50 -9.32
CA LEU A 166 -8.66 -5.68 -8.12
C LEU A 166 -9.89 -5.81 -7.19
N SER A 167 -11.11 -5.84 -7.75
CA SER A 167 -12.34 -5.98 -6.97
C SER A 167 -12.43 -7.35 -6.30
N PHE A 168 -12.09 -8.43 -7.01
CA PHE A 168 -12.02 -9.77 -6.44
C PHE A 168 -10.96 -9.84 -5.33
N ASN A 169 -9.77 -9.26 -5.54
CA ASN A 169 -8.73 -9.22 -4.52
C ASN A 169 -9.19 -8.46 -3.26
N ALA A 170 -9.87 -7.33 -3.42
CA ALA A 170 -10.42 -6.56 -2.30
C ALA A 170 -11.47 -7.34 -1.48
N LEU A 171 -12.22 -8.22 -2.14
CA LEU A 171 -13.21 -9.11 -1.50
C LEU A 171 -12.61 -10.44 -0.99
N GLY A 172 -11.29 -10.62 -1.10
CA GLY A 172 -10.62 -11.86 -0.68
C GLY A 172 -10.74 -13.04 -1.67
N MET A 173 -11.39 -12.83 -2.82
CA MET A 173 -11.55 -13.82 -3.91
C MET A 173 -10.28 -13.85 -4.77
N LYS A 174 -9.19 -14.32 -4.17
CA LYS A 174 -7.84 -14.19 -4.74
C LYS A 174 -7.60 -15.06 -5.97
N ALA A 175 -8.22 -16.22 -6.04
CA ALA A 175 -8.10 -17.11 -7.20
C ALA A 175 -8.72 -16.47 -8.45
N GLU A 176 -9.91 -15.91 -8.31
CA GLU A 176 -10.60 -15.18 -9.39
C GLU A 176 -9.83 -13.90 -9.77
N ALA A 177 -9.23 -13.25 -8.78
CA ALA A 177 -8.39 -12.08 -9.01
C ALA A 177 -7.21 -12.41 -9.93
N THR A 178 -6.49 -13.51 -9.68
CA THR A 178 -5.33 -13.89 -10.51
C THR A 178 -5.70 -14.20 -11.94
N GLU A 179 -6.83 -14.89 -12.19
CA GLU A 179 -7.31 -15.17 -13.54
C GLU A 179 -7.63 -13.88 -14.32
N CYS A 180 -8.29 -12.92 -13.67
CA CYS A 180 -8.61 -11.63 -14.29
C CYS A 180 -7.35 -10.79 -14.56
N LEU A 181 -6.40 -10.73 -13.62
CA LEU A 181 -5.15 -10.00 -13.80
C LEU A 181 -4.29 -10.62 -14.91
N ARG A 182 -4.21 -11.95 -14.97
CA ARG A 182 -3.50 -12.68 -16.03
C ARG A 182 -4.14 -12.41 -17.40
N THR A 183 -5.47 -12.41 -17.48
CA THR A 183 -6.20 -12.07 -18.70
C THR A 183 -5.91 -10.61 -19.13
N ALA A 184 -5.91 -9.66 -18.20
CA ALA A 184 -5.57 -8.27 -18.52
C ALA A 184 -4.15 -8.12 -19.10
N LEU A 185 -3.17 -8.84 -18.54
CA LEU A 185 -1.78 -8.87 -19.05
C LEU A 185 -1.71 -9.48 -20.46
N LEU A 186 -2.41 -10.59 -20.70
CA LEU A 186 -2.45 -11.25 -22.01
C LEU A 186 -3.10 -10.38 -23.09
N LEU A 187 -4.09 -9.57 -22.73
CA LEU A 187 -4.76 -8.62 -23.62
C LEU A 187 -3.94 -7.33 -23.86
N GLY A 188 -2.83 -7.16 -23.16
CA GLY A 188 -1.92 -6.02 -23.36
C GLY A 188 -2.21 -4.83 -22.45
N MET A 189 -1.82 -4.93 -21.18
CA MET A 189 -2.07 -3.91 -20.14
C MET A 189 -1.34 -2.58 -20.36
N GLY A 190 -0.38 -2.51 -21.27
CA GLY A 190 0.38 -1.28 -21.56
C GLY A 190 1.13 -0.75 -20.31
N PRO A 191 1.05 0.55 -20.03
CA PRO A 191 1.75 1.16 -18.87
C PRO A 191 1.38 0.59 -17.50
N GLY A 192 0.24 -0.09 -17.39
CA GLY A 192 -0.18 -0.78 -16.16
C GLY A 192 0.44 -2.17 -15.96
N ALA A 193 1.19 -2.68 -16.94
CA ALA A 193 1.70 -4.07 -16.93
C ALA A 193 2.60 -4.34 -15.71
N LEU A 194 3.46 -3.40 -15.34
CA LEU A 194 4.38 -3.54 -14.20
C LEU A 194 3.63 -3.76 -12.88
N ALA A 195 2.66 -2.92 -12.59
CA ALA A 195 1.86 -3.04 -11.36
C ALA A 195 1.00 -4.31 -11.36
N THR A 196 0.41 -4.63 -12.51
CA THR A 196 -0.45 -5.81 -12.68
C THR A 196 0.36 -7.10 -12.53
N GLN A 197 1.55 -7.19 -13.12
CA GLN A 197 2.45 -8.33 -13.00
C GLN A 197 2.93 -8.52 -11.57
N GLY A 198 3.34 -7.44 -10.90
CA GLY A 198 3.75 -7.50 -9.48
C GLY A 198 2.63 -7.97 -8.57
N LEU A 199 1.41 -7.43 -8.75
CA LEU A 199 0.25 -7.84 -7.98
C LEU A 199 -0.16 -9.30 -8.25
N LEU A 200 -0.15 -9.73 -9.51
CA LEU A 200 -0.42 -11.13 -9.89
C LEU A 200 0.57 -12.07 -9.21
N ALA A 201 1.87 -11.84 -9.36
CA ALA A 201 2.90 -12.67 -8.76
C ALA A 201 2.79 -12.71 -7.22
N PHE A 202 2.44 -11.58 -6.59
CA PHE A 202 2.22 -11.50 -5.14
C PHE A 202 1.03 -12.35 -4.68
N ILE A 203 -0.12 -12.24 -5.36
CA ILE A 203 -1.32 -13.00 -5.00
C ILE A 203 -1.10 -14.51 -5.24
N GLU A 204 -0.47 -14.90 -6.35
CA GLU A 204 -0.12 -16.30 -6.62
C GLU A 204 0.80 -16.87 -5.53
N ARG A 205 1.80 -16.08 -5.08
CA ARG A 205 2.68 -16.45 -3.96
C ARG A 205 1.89 -16.59 -2.65
N GLU A 206 0.97 -15.67 -2.36
CA GLU A 206 0.13 -15.71 -1.16
C GLU A 206 -0.83 -16.91 -1.14
N LEU A 207 -1.24 -17.38 -2.31
CA LEU A 207 -2.05 -18.58 -2.49
C LEU A 207 -1.21 -19.87 -2.52
N CYS A 208 0.11 -19.79 -2.46
CA CYS A 208 1.05 -20.91 -2.69
C CYS A 208 0.79 -21.62 -4.05
N ARG A 209 0.41 -20.85 -5.08
CA ARG A 209 0.24 -21.33 -6.46
C ARG A 209 1.53 -21.10 -7.23
N TRP A 210 2.44 -22.05 -7.21
CA TRP A 210 3.82 -21.85 -7.69
C TRP A 210 4.06 -22.32 -9.13
N GLN A 211 3.08 -22.90 -9.78
CA GLN A 211 3.19 -23.43 -11.15
C GLN A 211 3.70 -22.41 -12.19
N HIS A 212 3.47 -21.12 -11.95
CA HIS A 212 3.91 -20.03 -12.82
C HIS A 212 4.94 -19.10 -12.15
N ALA A 213 5.41 -19.43 -10.93
CA ALA A 213 6.20 -18.53 -10.11
C ALA A 213 7.47 -18.03 -10.81
N GLU A 214 8.21 -18.93 -11.46
CA GLU A 214 9.44 -18.58 -12.20
C GLU A 214 9.14 -17.64 -13.37
N ALA A 215 8.12 -17.97 -14.19
CA ALA A 215 7.74 -17.18 -15.35
C ALA A 215 7.19 -15.80 -14.94
N ASP A 216 6.36 -15.74 -13.88
CA ASP A 216 5.81 -14.50 -13.37
C ASP A 216 6.89 -13.58 -12.77
N LEU A 217 7.88 -14.14 -12.06
CA LEU A 217 9.04 -13.38 -11.56
C LEU A 217 9.97 -12.93 -12.68
N ALA A 218 10.23 -13.78 -13.67
CA ALA A 218 11.04 -13.41 -14.83
C ALA A 218 10.38 -12.27 -15.62
N ALA A 219 9.05 -12.31 -15.79
CA ALA A 219 8.29 -11.24 -16.43
C ALA A 219 8.36 -9.93 -15.62
N LEU A 220 8.20 -10.00 -14.30
CA LEU A 220 8.31 -8.84 -13.40
C LEU A 220 9.71 -8.21 -13.48
N ARG A 221 10.77 -9.00 -13.37
CA ARG A 221 12.16 -8.52 -13.47
C ARG A 221 12.45 -7.87 -14.82
N ARG A 222 11.97 -8.47 -15.92
CA ARG A 222 12.12 -7.89 -17.26
C ARG A 222 11.44 -6.54 -17.34
N LEU A 223 10.18 -6.40 -16.88
CA LEU A 223 9.47 -5.13 -16.89
C LEU A 223 10.20 -4.05 -16.07
N VAL A 224 10.78 -4.41 -14.92
CA VAL A 224 11.59 -3.48 -14.10
C VAL A 224 12.90 -3.12 -14.82
N ALA A 225 13.57 -4.10 -15.46
CA ALA A 225 14.82 -3.87 -16.19
C ALA A 225 14.65 -2.95 -17.42
N GLU A 226 13.50 -3.03 -18.08
CA GLU A 226 13.13 -2.23 -19.25
C GLU A 226 12.67 -0.82 -18.92
N LEU A 227 12.48 -0.47 -17.60
CA LEU A 227 12.07 0.88 -17.21
C LEU A 227 13.14 1.92 -17.61
N PRO A 228 12.79 2.96 -18.35
CA PRO A 228 13.64 4.14 -18.53
C PRO A 228 14.03 4.76 -17.18
N ALA A 229 15.16 5.44 -17.13
CA ALA A 229 15.65 6.07 -15.91
C ALA A 229 14.71 7.14 -15.34
N ASP A 230 13.92 7.78 -16.20
CA ASP A 230 12.91 8.80 -15.90
C ASP A 230 11.48 8.25 -15.89
N ALA A 231 11.31 6.92 -15.93
CA ALA A 231 9.98 6.31 -15.96
C ALA A 231 9.10 6.80 -14.82
N ALA A 232 7.83 7.04 -15.15
CA ALA A 232 6.76 7.37 -14.21
C ALA A 232 5.59 6.41 -14.46
N GLN A 233 5.71 5.20 -13.94
CA GLN A 233 4.71 4.14 -14.06
C GLN A 233 4.40 3.59 -12.67
N TRP A 234 3.15 3.27 -12.45
CA TRP A 234 2.75 2.63 -11.22
C TRP A 234 3.37 1.22 -11.12
N ALA A 235 3.92 0.91 -9.95
CA ALA A 235 4.51 -0.39 -9.63
C ALA A 235 3.94 -0.91 -8.31
N ALA A 236 3.82 -2.23 -8.19
CA ALA A 236 3.50 -2.90 -6.93
C ALA A 236 4.78 -3.04 -6.09
N VAL A 237 5.30 -1.92 -5.55
CA VAL A 237 6.63 -1.85 -4.91
C VAL A 237 6.76 -2.80 -3.72
N PHE A 238 5.69 -2.94 -2.90
CA PHE A 238 5.68 -3.90 -1.80
C PHE A 238 5.83 -5.35 -2.31
N ALA A 239 5.15 -5.69 -3.41
CA ALA A 239 5.31 -7.00 -4.04
C ALA A 239 6.77 -7.20 -4.52
N GLN A 240 7.37 -6.17 -5.14
CA GLN A 240 8.77 -6.25 -5.61
C GLN A 240 9.74 -6.60 -4.48
N VAL A 241 9.70 -5.87 -3.35
CA VAL A 241 10.63 -6.11 -2.23
C VAL A 241 10.37 -7.40 -1.46
N THR A 242 9.19 -8.00 -1.61
CA THR A 242 8.85 -9.27 -0.95
C THR A 242 9.05 -10.50 -1.83
N LEU A 243 9.10 -10.32 -3.16
CA LEU A 243 9.22 -11.41 -4.12
C LEU A 243 10.62 -11.57 -4.70
N THR A 244 11.42 -10.47 -4.71
CA THR A 244 12.79 -10.47 -5.25
C THR A 244 13.78 -10.01 -4.18
N ASP A 245 15.07 -10.29 -4.40
CA ASP A 245 16.16 -9.93 -3.47
C ASP A 245 17.21 -9.03 -4.13
N ASP A 246 16.84 -8.27 -5.15
CA ASP A 246 17.73 -7.32 -5.83
C ASP A 246 17.40 -5.87 -5.42
N PRO A 247 18.24 -5.23 -4.56
CA PRO A 247 17.99 -3.85 -4.13
C PRO A 247 17.98 -2.83 -5.27
N SER A 248 18.64 -3.10 -6.39
CA SER A 248 18.65 -2.21 -7.56
C SER A 248 17.31 -2.23 -8.30
N GLU A 249 16.68 -3.41 -8.39
CA GLU A 249 15.32 -3.56 -8.91
C GLU A 249 14.31 -2.86 -8.00
N HIS A 250 14.48 -3.00 -6.66
CA HIS A 250 13.63 -2.34 -5.67
C HIS A 250 13.64 -0.81 -5.84
N LEU A 251 14.84 -0.21 -5.92
CA LEU A 251 14.98 1.24 -6.12
C LEU A 251 14.35 1.70 -7.44
N ARG A 252 14.57 0.95 -8.53
CA ARG A 252 14.04 1.31 -9.86
C ARG A 252 12.51 1.30 -9.86
N ALA A 253 11.90 0.26 -9.31
CA ALA A 253 10.45 0.15 -9.19
C ALA A 253 9.86 1.26 -8.29
N ALA A 254 10.49 1.52 -7.13
CA ALA A 254 10.06 2.54 -6.19
C ALA A 254 10.12 3.95 -6.82
N ARG A 255 11.23 4.31 -7.49
CA ARG A 255 11.37 5.60 -8.19
C ARG A 255 10.29 5.81 -9.26
N SER A 256 10.06 4.81 -10.09
CA SER A 256 9.01 4.88 -11.12
C SER A 256 7.62 5.09 -10.49
N CYS A 257 7.31 4.35 -9.42
CA CYS A 257 6.04 4.46 -8.71
C CYS A 257 5.84 5.85 -8.09
N VAL A 258 6.84 6.35 -7.38
CA VAL A 258 6.76 7.68 -6.74
C VAL A 258 6.59 8.79 -7.77
N ARG A 259 7.38 8.80 -8.85
CA ARG A 259 7.22 9.78 -9.93
C ARG A 259 5.82 9.75 -10.53
N PHE A 260 5.24 8.56 -10.69
CA PHE A 260 3.87 8.43 -11.18
C PHE A 260 2.84 8.98 -10.20
N THR A 261 2.96 8.62 -8.92
CA THR A 261 1.96 8.98 -7.90
C THR A 261 2.02 10.44 -7.47
N THR A 262 3.20 11.07 -7.60
CA THR A 262 3.42 12.47 -7.18
C THR A 262 3.60 13.46 -8.34
N ARG A 263 3.35 13.04 -9.58
CA ARG A 263 3.58 13.84 -10.80
C ARG A 263 2.84 15.18 -10.86
N GLU A 264 1.74 15.33 -10.11
CA GLU A 264 0.91 16.54 -10.07
C GLU A 264 1.19 17.39 -8.80
N VAL A 265 2.09 16.93 -7.93
CA VAL A 265 2.40 17.63 -6.70
C VAL A 265 3.38 18.77 -6.97
N VAL A 266 3.02 19.96 -6.53
CA VAL A 266 3.91 21.13 -6.53
C VAL A 266 4.41 21.34 -5.09
N PRO A 267 5.71 21.16 -4.83
CA PRO A 267 6.26 21.32 -3.48
C PRO A 267 6.06 22.74 -2.94
N PHE A 268 5.95 22.88 -1.64
CA PHE A 268 6.00 24.18 -0.98
C PHE A 268 7.41 24.78 -1.06
N GLU A 269 7.48 26.10 -0.92
CA GLU A 269 8.77 26.78 -0.77
C GLU A 269 9.58 26.14 0.37
N PRO A 270 10.88 25.88 0.16
CA PRO A 270 11.73 25.30 1.20
C PRO A 270 11.72 26.15 2.49
N VAL A 271 11.72 25.48 3.62
CA VAL A 271 11.91 26.14 4.92
C VAL A 271 13.38 26.56 5.03
N ALA A 272 13.62 27.83 5.28
CA ALA A 272 14.98 28.32 5.49
C ALA A 272 15.57 27.72 6.78
N PRO A 273 16.88 27.35 6.79
CA PRO A 273 17.55 26.91 8.01
C PRO A 273 17.42 27.94 9.13
N ARG A 274 17.15 27.44 10.32
CA ARG A 274 17.00 28.27 11.55
C ARG A 274 17.63 27.56 12.73
N ALA A 275 17.86 28.30 13.80
CA ALA A 275 18.25 27.71 15.08
C ALA A 275 17.16 26.73 15.56
N LEU A 276 17.56 25.56 16.02
CA LEU A 276 16.62 24.56 16.52
C LEU A 276 16.03 25.02 17.88
N PRO A 277 14.76 24.71 18.13
CA PRO A 277 14.19 24.87 19.45
C PRO A 277 14.84 23.87 20.43
N GLU A 278 14.73 24.14 21.72
CA GLU A 278 15.16 23.21 22.76
C GLU A 278 14.40 21.89 22.66
N ARG A 279 13.10 21.97 22.44
CA ARG A 279 12.18 20.85 22.23
C ARG A 279 11.82 20.73 20.75
N LEU A 280 12.37 19.72 20.05
CA LEU A 280 12.07 19.47 18.63
C LEU A 280 10.66 18.96 18.43
N HIS A 281 9.96 19.49 17.44
CA HIS A 281 8.63 19.03 17.07
C HIS A 281 8.72 17.93 16.00
N ILE A 282 8.34 16.71 16.37
CA ILE A 282 8.39 15.52 15.51
C ILE A 282 6.99 15.13 15.09
N GLY A 283 6.75 15.10 13.78
CA GLY A 283 5.50 14.58 13.20
C GLY A 283 5.65 13.13 12.74
N PHE A 284 4.67 12.28 13.02
CA PHE A 284 4.60 10.92 12.50
C PHE A 284 3.34 10.75 11.67
N VAL A 285 3.48 10.21 10.46
CA VAL A 285 2.35 9.95 9.55
C VAL A 285 2.16 8.45 9.39
N SER A 286 0.97 7.93 9.71
CA SER A 286 0.67 6.51 9.57
C SER A 286 -0.83 6.21 9.51
N SER A 287 -1.19 5.13 8.79
CA SER A 287 -2.49 4.47 8.96
C SER A 287 -2.50 3.44 10.09
N ASP A 288 -1.34 3.13 10.67
CA ASP A 288 -1.16 1.98 11.56
C ASP A 288 -1.24 2.33 13.05
N PHE A 289 -1.73 3.52 13.40
CA PHE A 289 -1.96 3.93 14.80
C PHE A 289 -3.20 3.28 15.41
N HIS A 290 -3.27 1.95 15.30
CA HIS A 290 -4.32 1.09 15.84
C HIS A 290 -3.73 -0.29 16.20
N GLN A 291 -4.54 -1.33 16.40
CA GLN A 291 -4.02 -2.70 16.66
C GLN A 291 -3.31 -3.25 15.41
N HIS A 292 -2.07 -2.85 15.20
CA HIS A 292 -1.22 -3.18 14.06
C HIS A 292 0.21 -3.49 14.49
N ALA A 293 0.97 -4.25 13.68
CA ALA A 293 2.35 -4.63 13.97
C ALA A 293 3.27 -3.42 14.21
N THR A 294 3.19 -2.39 13.37
CA THR A 294 3.97 -1.14 13.53
C THR A 294 3.69 -0.47 14.87
N ALA A 295 2.41 -0.40 15.27
CA ALA A 295 2.02 0.16 16.57
C ALA A 295 2.58 -0.65 17.73
N VAL A 296 2.49 -1.99 17.67
CA VAL A 296 3.03 -2.89 18.70
C VAL A 296 4.54 -2.71 18.87
N LEU A 297 5.27 -2.48 17.77
CA LEU A 297 6.71 -2.25 17.84
C LEU A 297 7.06 -0.88 18.41
N MET A 298 6.33 0.17 18.03
CA MET A 298 6.68 1.57 18.33
C MET A 298 6.12 2.12 19.64
N ALA A 299 5.08 1.51 20.20
CA ALA A 299 4.32 2.10 21.32
C ALA A 299 5.22 2.51 22.50
N GLU A 300 6.08 1.61 22.97
CA GLU A 300 6.96 1.91 24.10
C GLU A 300 8.07 2.93 23.74
N VAL A 301 8.52 2.96 22.49
CA VAL A 301 9.47 3.98 22.02
C VAL A 301 8.84 5.37 22.11
N PHE A 302 7.61 5.54 21.66
CA PHE A 302 6.88 6.80 21.80
C PHE A 302 6.69 7.22 23.24
N GLU A 303 6.43 6.26 24.16
CA GLU A 303 6.30 6.52 25.60
C GLU A 303 7.63 6.91 26.26
N LYS A 304 8.76 6.43 25.72
CA LYS A 304 10.10 6.61 26.29
C LYS A 304 10.90 7.76 25.68
N LEU A 305 10.45 8.34 24.55
CA LEU A 305 11.05 9.54 24.02
C LEU A 305 11.00 10.67 25.06
N ASP A 306 12.13 11.35 25.25
CA ASP A 306 12.31 12.42 26.23
C ASP A 306 11.41 13.62 25.90
N ARG A 307 10.39 13.87 26.72
CA ARG A 307 9.38 14.92 26.51
C ARG A 307 9.92 16.34 26.74
N ASP A 308 11.02 16.47 27.44
CA ASP A 308 11.68 17.77 27.59
C ASP A 308 12.42 18.17 26.30
N ARG A 309 12.73 17.18 25.45
CA ARG A 309 13.47 17.38 24.18
C ARG A 309 12.62 17.21 22.93
N PHE A 310 11.49 16.50 23.01
CA PHE A 310 10.66 16.15 21.85
C PHE A 310 9.18 16.40 22.12
N GLU A 311 8.53 17.07 21.17
CA GLU A 311 7.08 17.18 21.06
C GLU A 311 6.60 16.26 19.93
N LEU A 312 5.58 15.43 20.19
CA LEU A 312 5.14 14.41 19.24
C LEU A 312 3.74 14.70 18.73
N THR A 313 3.63 14.87 17.41
CA THR A 313 2.33 14.95 16.72
C THR A 313 2.13 13.73 15.83
N PHE A 314 1.02 13.02 16.05
CA PHE A 314 0.62 11.89 15.21
C PHE A 314 -0.48 12.31 14.24
N TYR A 315 -0.21 12.16 12.94
CA TYR A 315 -1.18 12.33 11.85
C TYR A 315 -1.72 10.95 11.47
N SER A 316 -2.87 10.60 12.03
CA SER A 316 -3.51 9.30 11.87
C SER A 316 -4.50 9.32 10.70
N HIS A 317 -4.32 8.40 9.75
CA HIS A 317 -5.28 8.20 8.65
C HIS A 317 -5.83 6.77 8.58
N GLY A 318 -5.60 5.99 9.62
CA GLY A 318 -6.12 4.64 9.77
C GLY A 318 -7.50 4.58 10.44
N PRO A 319 -8.04 3.37 10.61
CA PRO A 319 -9.35 3.18 11.22
C PRO A 319 -9.35 3.52 12.72
N GLU A 320 -10.47 4.02 13.20
CA GLU A 320 -10.79 4.06 14.63
C GLU A 320 -11.32 2.67 15.03
N ASP A 321 -10.42 1.82 15.58
CA ASP A 321 -10.76 0.43 15.93
C ASP A 321 -11.16 0.22 17.39
N GLY A 322 -11.12 1.28 18.21
CA GLY A 322 -11.43 1.23 19.63
C GLY A 322 -10.48 0.34 20.45
N SER A 323 -9.32 -0.03 19.89
CA SER A 323 -8.39 -0.95 20.56
C SER A 323 -7.64 -0.29 21.71
N PRO A 324 -7.25 -1.06 22.75
CA PRO A 324 -6.36 -0.58 23.80
C PRO A 324 -5.04 -0.03 23.26
N MET A 325 -4.53 -0.54 22.15
CA MET A 325 -3.31 -0.05 21.49
C MET A 325 -3.51 1.37 20.97
N ARG A 326 -4.63 1.64 20.28
CA ARG A 326 -4.93 2.99 19.80
C ARG A 326 -5.02 4.01 20.94
N GLU A 327 -5.69 3.66 22.04
CA GLU A 327 -5.77 4.51 23.24
C GLU A 327 -4.39 4.71 23.91
N ARG A 328 -3.53 3.69 23.88
CA ARG A 328 -2.14 3.80 24.33
C ARG A 328 -1.35 4.80 23.49
N LEU A 329 -1.49 4.74 22.16
CA LEU A 329 -0.82 5.67 21.25
C LEU A 329 -1.33 7.11 21.37
N LYS A 330 -2.65 7.30 21.54
CA LYS A 330 -3.22 8.63 21.83
C LYS A 330 -2.62 9.26 23.09
N ARG A 331 -2.40 8.47 24.14
CA ARG A 331 -1.74 8.96 25.37
C ARG A 331 -0.24 9.21 25.20
N ALA A 332 0.39 8.49 24.28
CA ALA A 332 1.80 8.66 23.97
C ALA A 332 2.11 9.88 23.10
N ALA A 333 1.15 10.48 22.43
CA ALA A 333 1.29 11.69 21.62
C ALA A 333 1.00 12.95 22.46
N ASP A 334 1.69 14.08 22.17
CA ASP A 334 1.25 15.39 22.63
C ASP A 334 0.05 15.85 21.82
N HIS A 335 0.03 15.57 20.50
CA HIS A 335 -1.08 15.86 19.61
C HIS A 335 -1.40 14.64 18.76
N PHE A 336 -2.65 14.21 18.78
CA PHE A 336 -3.14 13.12 17.94
C PHE A 336 -4.21 13.66 17.00
N ILE A 337 -3.89 13.74 15.70
CA ILE A 337 -4.69 14.43 14.68
C ILE A 337 -5.23 13.39 13.69
N GLU A 338 -6.56 13.27 13.62
CA GLU A 338 -7.22 12.43 12.62
C GLU A 338 -7.23 13.15 11.26
N VAL A 339 -6.62 12.52 10.28
CA VAL A 339 -6.52 13.04 8.91
C VAL A 339 -7.12 12.10 7.87
N SER A 340 -7.95 11.14 8.30
CA SER A 340 -8.75 10.30 7.40
C SER A 340 -9.69 11.18 6.57
N GLY A 341 -9.68 10.99 5.23
CA GLY A 341 -10.51 11.79 4.32
C GLY A 341 -10.03 13.23 4.07
N VAL A 342 -8.95 13.67 4.72
CA VAL A 342 -8.30 14.96 4.43
C VAL A 342 -7.32 14.77 3.26
N SER A 343 -7.26 15.72 2.31
CA SER A 343 -6.36 15.62 1.16
C SER A 343 -4.88 15.67 1.58
N ASP A 344 -3.97 15.08 0.78
CA ASP A 344 -2.52 15.14 1.04
C ASP A 344 -2.02 16.59 1.13
N LEU A 345 -2.54 17.48 0.29
CA LEU A 345 -2.22 18.90 0.32
C LEU A 345 -2.63 19.56 1.63
N ASP A 346 -3.84 19.27 2.12
CA ASP A 346 -4.33 19.91 3.35
C ASP A 346 -3.64 19.34 4.58
N VAL A 347 -3.27 18.06 4.58
CA VAL A 347 -2.40 17.49 5.64
C VAL A 347 -1.01 18.13 5.59
N ALA A 348 -0.43 18.27 4.41
CA ALA A 348 0.87 18.95 4.26
C ALA A 348 0.82 20.41 4.75
N ARG A 349 -0.28 21.12 4.52
CA ARG A 349 -0.51 22.48 5.07
C ARG A 349 -0.60 22.46 6.59
N GLN A 350 -1.29 21.48 7.18
CA GLN A 350 -1.35 21.34 8.65
C GLN A 350 0.03 21.07 9.25
N VAL A 351 0.81 20.17 8.64
CA VAL A 351 2.20 19.88 9.05
C VAL A 351 3.05 21.14 9.00
N ARG A 352 2.96 21.91 7.90
CA ARG A 352 3.70 23.17 7.74
C ARG A 352 3.28 24.23 8.76
N ALA A 353 1.98 24.35 9.03
CA ALA A 353 1.43 25.30 9.99
C ALA A 353 1.76 24.94 11.46
N ALA A 354 1.94 23.66 11.75
CA ALA A 354 2.37 23.18 13.06
C ALA A 354 3.89 23.30 13.28
N ASP A 355 4.63 23.79 12.29
CA ASP A 355 6.08 24.01 12.36
C ASP A 355 6.86 22.75 12.75
N ILE A 356 6.50 21.61 12.15
CA ILE A 356 7.16 20.31 12.37
C ILE A 356 8.63 20.40 11.90
N ASP A 357 9.59 20.07 12.77
CA ASP A 357 11.01 20.06 12.45
C ASP A 357 11.43 18.80 11.67
N VAL A 358 10.94 17.64 12.10
CA VAL A 358 11.19 16.35 11.42
C VAL A 358 9.87 15.62 11.22
N LEU A 359 9.55 15.26 9.98
CA LEU A 359 8.37 14.47 9.63
C LEU A 359 8.80 13.05 9.28
N VAL A 360 8.24 12.06 9.98
CA VAL A 360 8.58 10.64 9.82
C VAL A 360 7.42 9.88 9.18
N ASP A 361 7.68 9.24 8.06
CA ASP A 361 6.79 8.29 7.41
C ASP A 361 6.96 6.89 8.02
N LEU A 362 5.86 6.31 8.50
CA LEU A 362 5.84 4.95 9.04
C LEU A 362 5.14 3.95 8.10
N LYS A 363 4.99 4.29 6.82
CA LYS A 363 4.26 3.47 5.84
C LYS A 363 5.09 3.07 4.63
N GLY A 364 5.87 3.98 4.04
CA GLY A 364 6.52 3.77 2.75
C GLY A 364 5.53 3.29 1.69
N HIS A 365 5.86 2.23 0.95
CA HIS A 365 5.00 1.64 -0.08
C HIS A 365 4.09 0.51 0.44
N THR A 366 3.71 0.52 1.70
CA THR A 366 2.71 -0.43 2.21
C THR A 366 1.30 0.05 1.87
N ARG A 367 0.31 -0.80 2.16
CA ARG A 367 -1.10 -0.46 1.94
C ARG A 367 -1.46 0.84 2.68
N ASP A 368 -2.30 1.66 2.06
CA ASP A 368 -2.74 2.96 2.58
C ASP A 368 -1.60 3.98 2.76
N SER A 369 -0.52 3.86 1.98
CA SER A 369 0.58 4.83 1.92
C SER A 369 0.10 6.22 1.47
N ARG A 370 0.67 7.27 2.09
CA ARG A 370 0.40 8.68 1.74
C ARG A 370 1.69 9.47 1.53
N LEU A 371 2.60 8.92 0.73
CA LEU A 371 3.85 9.60 0.35
C LEU A 371 3.60 10.95 -0.36
N GLY A 372 2.41 11.17 -0.90
CA GLY A 372 2.00 12.47 -1.45
C GLY A 372 2.10 13.62 -0.45
N ILE A 373 1.86 13.39 0.86
CA ILE A 373 2.03 14.40 1.91
C ILE A 373 3.48 14.91 1.95
N PHE A 374 4.44 14.00 1.86
CA PHE A 374 5.87 14.29 1.89
C PHE A 374 6.36 14.95 0.59
N ALA A 375 5.72 14.64 -0.54
CA ALA A 375 6.04 15.25 -1.83
C ALA A 375 5.84 16.78 -1.84
N TYR A 376 4.95 17.31 -1.00
CA TYR A 376 4.82 18.76 -0.78
C TYR A 376 5.97 19.38 0.00
N ARG A 377 6.95 18.61 0.50
CA ARG A 377 8.03 19.09 1.36
C ARG A 377 7.47 19.85 2.57
N ALA A 378 6.54 19.20 3.27
CA ALA A 378 5.78 19.81 4.36
C ALA A 378 6.65 20.19 5.58
N ALA A 379 7.73 19.45 5.85
CA ALA A 379 8.69 19.71 6.91
C ALA A 379 10.10 19.91 6.34
N PRO A 380 11.00 20.58 7.08
CA PRO A 380 12.39 20.80 6.65
C PRO A 380 13.19 19.49 6.52
N VAL A 381 12.95 18.53 7.39
CA VAL A 381 13.55 17.19 7.36
C VAL A 381 12.46 16.13 7.26
N GLN A 382 12.62 15.19 6.34
CA GLN A 382 11.67 14.10 6.11
C GLN A 382 12.39 12.75 6.10
N ALA A 383 11.89 11.79 6.89
CA ALA A 383 12.52 10.48 7.04
C ALA A 383 11.50 9.34 6.89
N SER A 384 11.93 8.21 6.35
CA SER A 384 11.15 6.96 6.32
C SER A 384 11.70 5.99 7.37
N PHE A 385 10.78 5.33 8.10
CA PHE A 385 11.15 4.41 9.18
C PHE A 385 10.16 3.24 9.29
N LEU A 386 10.69 2.05 9.52
CA LEU A 386 10.04 0.84 10.02
C LEU A 386 8.96 0.22 9.13
N GLY A 387 7.96 1.00 8.66
CA GLY A 387 6.75 0.45 8.02
C GLY A 387 6.98 -0.28 6.71
N PHE A 388 8.01 0.09 5.96
CA PHE A 388 8.34 -0.49 4.66
C PHE A 388 9.81 -0.93 4.61
N PRO A 389 10.09 -2.19 4.20
CA PRO A 389 11.44 -2.75 4.26
C PRO A 389 12.26 -2.44 2.99
N GLY A 390 12.52 -1.16 2.70
CA GLY A 390 13.30 -0.73 1.55
C GLY A 390 13.19 0.76 1.27
N THR A 391 13.92 1.24 0.27
CA THR A 391 13.90 2.64 -0.17
C THR A 391 12.51 3.06 -0.64
N THR A 392 12.11 4.29 -0.32
CA THR A 392 10.88 4.89 -0.88
C THR A 392 11.03 5.24 -2.36
N GLY A 393 12.26 5.40 -2.85
CA GLY A 393 12.54 5.87 -4.21
C GLY A 393 12.23 7.36 -4.42
N ALA A 394 11.98 8.09 -3.32
CA ALA A 394 11.50 9.47 -3.34
C ALA A 394 12.66 10.45 -3.08
N ASP A 395 12.93 11.33 -4.03
CA ASP A 395 13.98 12.36 -3.90
C ASP A 395 13.60 13.47 -2.87
N PHE A 396 12.33 13.50 -2.43
CA PHE A 396 11.85 14.40 -1.39
C PHE A 396 11.93 13.82 0.03
N MET A 397 12.40 12.58 0.19
CA MET A 397 12.74 11.99 1.48
C MET A 397 14.23 12.17 1.73
N ASP A 398 14.59 12.79 2.86
CA ASP A 398 15.99 13.10 3.17
C ASP A 398 16.72 11.87 3.73
N TYR A 399 16.04 11.08 4.59
CA TYR A 399 16.63 9.96 5.29
C TYR A 399 15.79 8.69 5.25
N PHE A 400 16.49 7.57 5.20
CA PHE A 400 15.97 6.25 5.50
C PHE A 400 16.62 5.73 6.79
N ILE A 401 15.81 5.46 7.81
CA ILE A 401 16.31 4.99 9.11
C ILE A 401 16.40 3.47 9.10
N GLY A 402 17.59 2.95 9.27
CA GLY A 402 17.91 1.53 9.33
C GLY A 402 18.99 1.22 10.36
N ASP A 403 19.74 0.14 10.15
CA ASP A 403 20.94 -0.24 10.90
C ASP A 403 22.02 -0.79 9.98
N ALA A 404 23.21 -1.07 10.53
CA ALA A 404 24.35 -1.55 9.76
C ALA A 404 24.15 -2.95 9.13
N ILE A 405 23.14 -3.70 9.56
CA ILE A 405 22.83 -5.04 9.05
C ILE A 405 21.81 -4.94 7.90
N VAL A 406 20.66 -4.29 8.13
CA VAL A 406 19.58 -4.23 7.13
C VAL A 406 19.88 -3.26 5.98
N SER A 407 20.59 -2.17 6.26
CA SER A 407 20.93 -1.13 5.29
C SER A 407 22.39 -0.63 5.46
N PRO A 408 23.39 -1.50 5.24
CA PRO A 408 24.80 -1.12 5.39
C PRO A 408 25.16 0.01 4.43
N LEU A 409 26.09 0.89 4.79
CA LEU A 409 26.54 2.01 3.95
C LEU A 409 27.03 1.56 2.56
N SER A 410 27.53 0.34 2.43
CA SER A 410 27.88 -0.25 1.13
C SER A 410 26.67 -0.41 0.20
N HIS A 411 25.44 -0.40 0.72
CA HIS A 411 24.20 -0.46 -0.04
C HIS A 411 23.59 0.92 -0.32
N ALA A 412 24.25 2.01 0.07
CA ALA A 412 23.71 3.37 -0.09
C ALA A 412 23.31 3.71 -1.54
N ALA A 413 23.97 3.12 -2.54
CA ALA A 413 23.63 3.31 -3.96
C ALA A 413 22.23 2.76 -4.34
N HIS A 414 21.64 1.92 -3.50
CA HIS A 414 20.31 1.32 -3.69
C HIS A 414 19.18 2.09 -2.98
N TYR A 415 19.48 3.28 -2.44
CA TYR A 415 18.51 4.16 -1.79
C TYR A 415 18.50 5.52 -2.48
N SER A 416 17.34 6.14 -2.56
CA SER A 416 17.22 7.57 -2.95
C SER A 416 17.55 8.48 -1.78
N GLU A 417 17.28 8.02 -0.57
CA GLU A 417 17.51 8.69 0.69
C GLU A 417 18.95 8.52 1.18
N LYS A 418 19.39 9.37 2.08
CA LYS A 418 20.59 9.11 2.88
C LYS A 418 20.27 8.12 4.00
N LEU A 419 21.18 7.20 4.24
CA LEU A 419 21.03 6.21 5.32
C LEU A 419 21.34 6.86 6.66
N ALA A 420 20.44 6.69 7.61
CA ALA A 420 20.58 7.08 8.99
C ALA A 420 20.57 5.81 9.86
N LEU A 421 21.71 5.42 10.38
CA LEU A 421 21.90 4.12 11.00
C LEU A 421 21.79 4.19 12.51
N MET A 422 20.83 3.42 13.05
CA MET A 422 20.76 3.12 14.48
C MET A 422 21.98 2.30 14.92
N PRO A 423 22.51 2.51 16.12
CA PRO A 423 23.72 1.78 16.60
C PRO A 423 23.48 0.29 16.87
N GLY A 424 22.22 -0.07 17.14
CA GLY A 424 21.77 -1.45 17.32
C GLY A 424 20.84 -1.90 16.23
N CYS A 425 19.74 -2.58 16.58
CA CYS A 425 18.69 -2.97 15.65
C CYS A 425 17.79 -1.77 15.32
N TYR A 426 17.46 -1.60 14.03
CA TYR A 426 16.50 -0.58 13.62
C TYR A 426 15.08 -0.87 14.12
N GLN A 427 14.73 -2.15 14.30
CA GLN A 427 13.39 -2.56 14.72
C GLN A 427 13.25 -2.49 16.24
N PRO A 428 12.40 -1.60 16.77
CA PRO A 428 12.09 -1.56 18.19
C PRO A 428 11.25 -2.77 18.61
N ASN A 429 11.21 -3.03 19.90
CA ASN A 429 10.37 -4.09 20.48
C ASN A 429 9.78 -3.63 21.82
N ASP A 430 8.46 -3.70 21.92
CA ASP A 430 7.72 -3.34 23.13
C ASP A 430 7.92 -4.42 24.21
N ARG A 431 8.42 -4.04 25.38
CA ARG A 431 8.60 -4.94 26.55
C ARG A 431 7.29 -5.24 27.28
N GLN A 432 6.23 -4.47 27.01
CA GLN A 432 4.90 -4.69 27.59
C GLN A 432 4.12 -5.78 26.84
N ARG A 433 4.71 -6.39 25.81
CA ARG A 433 4.09 -7.54 25.12
C ARG A 433 3.91 -8.72 26.09
N PRO A 434 2.91 -9.60 25.87
CA PRO A 434 2.69 -10.76 26.73
C PRO A 434 3.92 -11.68 26.82
N LEU A 435 4.16 -12.24 28.00
CA LEU A 435 5.08 -13.36 28.17
C LEU A 435 4.39 -14.67 27.78
N PRO A 436 5.13 -15.70 27.36
CA PRO A 436 4.57 -17.02 27.12
C PRO A 436 3.88 -17.57 28.36
N ALA A 437 2.59 -17.91 28.25
CA ALA A 437 1.83 -18.62 29.26
C ALA A 437 1.91 -20.14 29.01
N PRO A 438 1.76 -20.98 30.03
CA PRO A 438 1.74 -22.43 29.84
C PRO A 438 0.65 -22.84 28.83
N THR A 439 1.03 -23.68 27.87
CA THR A 439 0.15 -24.33 26.90
C THR A 439 0.77 -25.67 26.50
N THR A 440 0.02 -26.55 25.88
CA THR A 440 0.48 -27.91 25.56
C THR A 440 0.56 -28.14 24.05
N ARG A 441 1.41 -29.10 23.65
CA ARG A 441 1.48 -29.54 22.25
C ARG A 441 0.14 -30.08 21.76
N ALA A 442 -0.60 -30.80 22.60
CA ALA A 442 -1.92 -31.32 22.28
C ALA A 442 -2.93 -30.21 21.96
N GLU A 443 -2.95 -29.12 22.73
CA GLU A 443 -3.79 -27.94 22.47
C GLU A 443 -3.41 -27.23 21.15
N ALA A 444 -2.15 -27.32 20.75
CA ALA A 444 -1.63 -26.78 19.49
C ALA A 444 -1.76 -27.74 18.31
N GLY A 445 -2.24 -28.98 18.51
CA GLY A 445 -2.34 -30.01 17.47
C GLY A 445 -0.99 -30.57 17.06
N LEU A 446 0.03 -30.48 17.93
CA LEU A 446 1.39 -30.96 17.68
C LEU A 446 1.60 -32.34 18.29
N PRO A 447 2.39 -33.24 17.65
CA PRO A 447 2.80 -34.51 18.26
C PRO A 447 3.67 -34.29 19.50
N ASP A 448 3.51 -35.14 20.51
CA ASP A 448 4.19 -34.99 21.80
C ASP A 448 5.72 -35.05 21.71
N SER A 449 6.28 -35.94 20.85
CA SER A 449 7.71 -36.23 20.75
C SER A 449 8.38 -35.69 19.48
N ALA A 450 7.65 -35.08 18.55
CA ALA A 450 8.20 -34.57 17.31
C ALA A 450 9.13 -33.36 17.53
N LEU A 451 10.18 -33.24 16.69
CA LEU A 451 10.89 -31.98 16.54
C LEU A 451 9.99 -30.99 15.78
N VAL A 452 9.72 -29.84 16.37
CA VAL A 452 8.82 -28.83 15.78
C VAL A 452 9.63 -27.73 15.10
N LEU A 453 9.66 -27.77 13.77
CA LEU A 453 10.20 -26.70 12.92
C LEU A 453 9.06 -25.71 12.64
N CYS A 454 9.17 -24.48 13.12
CA CYS A 454 8.12 -23.46 13.00
C CYS A 454 8.45 -22.43 11.91
N GLY A 455 7.52 -22.19 10.99
CA GLY A 455 7.61 -21.16 9.96
C GLY A 455 6.37 -20.26 9.96
N PHE A 456 6.16 -19.45 11.03
CA PHE A 456 4.96 -18.66 11.22
C PHE A 456 4.96 -17.34 10.44
N ASN A 457 5.45 -17.39 9.21
CA ASN A 457 5.38 -16.27 8.27
C ASN A 457 4.11 -16.35 7.39
N GLN A 458 3.71 -15.20 6.85
CA GLN A 458 2.61 -15.16 5.87
C GLN A 458 3.05 -15.87 4.58
N PRO A 459 2.14 -16.57 3.88
CA PRO A 459 2.49 -17.37 2.71
C PRO A 459 3.18 -16.61 1.58
N PHE A 460 2.93 -15.31 1.41
CA PHE A 460 3.62 -14.52 0.38
C PHE A 460 5.14 -14.41 0.62
N LYS A 461 5.61 -14.63 1.84
CA LYS A 461 7.05 -14.67 2.19
C LYS A 461 7.71 -16.01 1.84
N LEU A 462 6.90 -17.04 1.58
CA LEU A 462 7.38 -18.40 1.35
C LEU A 462 7.61 -18.62 -0.14
N SER A 463 8.88 -18.71 -0.54
CA SER A 463 9.24 -19.02 -1.92
C SER A 463 9.32 -20.54 -2.17
N PRO A 464 9.14 -21.00 -3.43
CA PRO A 464 9.35 -22.39 -3.79
C PRO A 464 10.73 -22.92 -3.35
N GLU A 465 11.78 -22.08 -3.52
CA GLU A 465 13.17 -22.42 -3.24
C GLU A 465 13.40 -22.69 -1.74
N VAL A 466 12.85 -21.86 -0.85
CA VAL A 466 12.97 -22.10 0.59
C VAL A 466 12.10 -23.27 1.03
N PHE A 467 10.94 -23.48 0.38
CA PHE A 467 10.12 -24.65 0.66
C PHE A 467 10.78 -25.96 0.21
N ASP A 468 11.54 -25.94 -0.88
CA ASP A 468 12.39 -27.08 -1.30
C ASP A 468 13.41 -27.44 -0.21
N VAL A 469 14.06 -26.45 0.41
CA VAL A 469 14.95 -26.66 1.55
C VAL A 469 14.19 -27.27 2.73
N TRP A 470 13.04 -26.74 3.07
CA TRP A 470 12.23 -27.27 4.18
C TRP A 470 11.79 -28.71 3.94
N CYS A 471 11.48 -29.08 2.71
CA CYS A 471 11.19 -30.47 2.34
C CYS A 471 12.44 -31.37 2.50
N ARG A 472 13.63 -30.92 2.07
CA ARG A 472 14.87 -31.66 2.28
C ARG A 472 15.22 -31.85 3.77
N LEU A 473 14.96 -30.82 4.58
CA LEU A 473 15.08 -30.93 6.05
C LEU A 473 14.14 -32.03 6.59
N LEU A 474 12.88 -32.03 6.17
CA LEU A 474 11.93 -33.07 6.59
C LEU A 474 12.33 -34.46 6.11
N GLN A 475 12.95 -34.62 4.92
CA GLN A 475 13.45 -35.91 4.45
C GLN A 475 14.56 -36.47 5.36
N GLN A 476 15.44 -35.58 5.85
CA GLN A 476 16.56 -35.95 6.73
C GLN A 476 16.17 -36.08 8.21
N LEU A 477 15.03 -35.52 8.59
CA LEU A 477 14.49 -35.50 9.95
C LEU A 477 13.14 -36.23 10.02
N PRO A 478 13.09 -37.56 10.00
CA PRO A 478 11.82 -38.32 9.86
C PRO A 478 10.80 -38.03 10.96
N ASP A 479 11.26 -37.71 12.17
CA ASP A 479 10.38 -37.41 13.32
C ASP A 479 10.01 -35.94 13.46
N ALA A 480 10.45 -35.07 12.53
CA ALA A 480 10.12 -33.65 12.57
C ALA A 480 8.77 -33.34 11.90
N VAL A 481 8.12 -32.29 12.39
CA VAL A 481 6.94 -31.67 11.76
C VAL A 481 7.25 -30.23 11.39
N LEU A 482 6.65 -29.78 10.29
CA LEU A 482 6.67 -28.38 9.87
C LEU A 482 5.40 -27.68 10.33
N TRP A 483 5.54 -26.73 11.24
CA TRP A 483 4.44 -26.00 11.85
C TRP A 483 4.28 -24.63 11.21
N LEU A 484 3.19 -24.43 10.47
CA LEU A 484 2.93 -23.28 9.63
C LEU A 484 1.69 -22.50 10.11
N LEU A 485 1.63 -21.21 9.79
CA LEU A 485 0.47 -20.39 10.08
C LEU A 485 -0.61 -20.59 9.01
N GLN A 486 -1.84 -20.92 9.44
CA GLN A 486 -3.00 -20.89 8.57
C GLN A 486 -3.43 -19.43 8.34
N TRP A 487 -2.91 -18.83 7.29
CA TRP A 487 -3.19 -17.43 6.95
C TRP A 487 -4.47 -17.24 6.15
N ASN A 488 -4.71 -18.15 5.19
CA ASN A 488 -5.90 -18.21 4.35
C ASN A 488 -6.38 -19.66 4.22
N GLU A 489 -7.55 -19.86 3.63
CA GLU A 489 -8.15 -21.19 3.54
C GLU A 489 -7.49 -22.09 2.50
N SER A 490 -6.89 -21.55 1.44
CA SER A 490 -6.36 -22.32 0.32
C SER A 490 -4.90 -22.75 0.50
N ALA A 491 -4.05 -21.97 1.18
CA ALA A 491 -2.63 -22.26 1.34
C ALA A 491 -2.34 -23.61 2.01
N PRO A 492 -3.08 -24.05 3.07
CA PRO A 492 -2.81 -25.34 3.68
C PRO A 492 -2.90 -26.55 2.73
N ALA A 493 -3.96 -26.60 1.92
CA ALA A 493 -4.15 -27.68 0.96
C ALA A 493 -3.03 -27.69 -0.09
N ARG A 494 -2.72 -26.52 -0.65
CA ARG A 494 -1.67 -26.37 -1.67
C ARG A 494 -0.27 -26.71 -1.16
N LEU A 495 0.07 -26.25 0.06
CA LEU A 495 1.36 -26.59 0.66
C LEU A 495 1.49 -28.09 0.94
N ARG A 496 0.38 -28.78 1.27
CA ARG A 496 0.38 -30.24 1.38
C ARG A 496 0.58 -30.93 0.02
N ASP A 497 -0.05 -30.42 -1.04
CA ASP A 497 0.14 -30.94 -2.41
C ASP A 497 1.61 -30.73 -2.85
N GLU A 498 2.17 -29.56 -2.59
CA GLU A 498 3.57 -29.24 -2.89
C GLU A 498 4.55 -30.12 -2.07
N ALA A 499 4.25 -30.41 -0.81
CA ALA A 499 5.01 -31.32 0.02
C ALA A 499 4.96 -32.76 -0.52
N ALA A 500 3.75 -33.24 -0.89
CA ALA A 500 3.58 -34.57 -1.49
C ALA A 500 4.34 -34.70 -2.81
N ALA A 501 4.31 -33.67 -3.66
CA ALA A 501 5.09 -33.64 -4.92
C ALA A 501 6.61 -33.75 -4.68
N ARG A 502 7.10 -33.37 -3.48
CA ARG A 502 8.50 -33.49 -3.04
C ARG A 502 8.76 -34.72 -2.19
N GLY A 503 7.82 -35.66 -2.12
CA GLY A 503 7.96 -36.94 -1.40
C GLY A 503 7.82 -36.82 0.13
N ILE A 504 7.21 -35.77 0.63
CA ILE A 504 6.92 -35.56 2.06
C ILE A 504 5.47 -35.95 2.36
N ASP A 505 5.26 -36.71 3.44
CA ASP A 505 3.92 -36.96 3.96
C ASP A 505 3.23 -35.64 4.31
N PRO A 506 2.10 -35.30 3.65
CA PRO A 506 1.36 -34.06 3.89
C PRO A 506 0.91 -33.86 5.35
N GLN A 507 0.78 -34.93 6.12
CA GLN A 507 0.37 -34.88 7.53
C GLN A 507 1.48 -34.33 8.45
N ARG A 508 2.70 -34.31 7.99
CA ARG A 508 3.81 -33.68 8.69
C ARG A 508 3.78 -32.14 8.62
N LEU A 509 2.89 -31.57 7.80
CA LEU A 509 2.61 -30.14 7.77
C LEU A 509 1.41 -29.86 8.70
N VAL A 510 1.69 -29.30 9.87
CA VAL A 510 0.70 -28.89 10.87
C VAL A 510 0.38 -27.41 10.67
N PHE A 511 -0.90 -27.05 10.66
CA PHE A 511 -1.33 -25.66 10.44
C PHE A 511 -2.00 -25.09 11.70
N ALA A 512 -1.48 -23.93 12.13
CA ALA A 512 -1.95 -23.21 13.30
C ALA A 512 -2.91 -22.07 12.91
N PRO A 513 -4.13 -22.01 13.43
CA PRO A 513 -5.05 -20.91 13.15
C PRO A 513 -4.53 -19.59 13.74
N ARG A 514 -5.06 -18.46 13.24
CA ARG A 514 -4.78 -17.14 13.82
C ARG A 514 -5.32 -17.06 15.24
N ARG A 515 -4.55 -16.43 16.14
CA ARG A 515 -4.86 -16.27 17.56
C ARG A 515 -4.56 -14.84 18.01
N SER A 516 -4.99 -14.46 19.21
CA SER A 516 -4.56 -13.23 19.87
C SER A 516 -3.03 -13.22 20.06
N LEU A 517 -2.44 -12.04 20.24
CA LEU A 517 -0.97 -11.91 20.43
C LEU A 517 -0.51 -12.76 21.65
N ALA A 518 -1.25 -12.75 22.74
CA ALA A 518 -0.89 -13.52 23.96
C ALA A 518 -0.89 -15.03 23.70
N GLU A 519 -1.92 -15.56 23.04
CA GLU A 519 -1.99 -16.97 22.68
C GLU A 519 -0.94 -17.32 21.62
N HIS A 520 -0.66 -16.40 20.69
CA HIS A 520 0.36 -16.59 19.67
C HIS A 520 1.76 -16.72 20.29
N ILE A 521 2.15 -15.82 21.17
CA ILE A 521 3.43 -15.87 21.89
C ILE A 521 3.53 -17.15 22.76
N SER A 522 2.44 -17.53 23.43
CA SER A 522 2.42 -18.71 24.29
C SER A 522 2.64 -20.00 23.50
N ARG A 523 1.93 -20.18 22.37
CA ARG A 523 2.12 -21.38 21.54
C ARG A 523 3.47 -21.42 20.84
N LEU A 524 4.06 -20.26 20.45
CA LEU A 524 5.38 -20.22 19.84
C LEU A 524 6.42 -20.92 20.70
N ALA A 525 6.35 -20.81 22.02
CA ALA A 525 7.26 -21.48 22.94
C ALA A 525 7.25 -23.02 22.85
N LEU A 526 6.30 -23.63 22.13
CA LEU A 526 6.24 -25.07 21.86
C LEU A 526 7.15 -25.51 20.71
N ALA A 527 7.64 -24.56 19.88
CA ALA A 527 8.54 -24.85 18.78
C ALA A 527 9.97 -25.09 19.27
N ASP A 528 10.68 -26.00 18.61
CA ASP A 528 12.09 -26.27 18.86
C ASP A 528 13.00 -25.28 18.13
N LEU A 529 12.64 -24.93 16.89
CA LEU A 529 13.36 -24.00 16.01
C LEU A 529 12.35 -23.19 15.20
N PHE A 530 12.65 -21.90 15.01
CA PHE A 530 11.99 -21.10 13.98
C PHE A 530 12.88 -21.07 12.73
N ILE A 531 12.36 -21.62 11.64
CA ILE A 531 13.01 -21.64 10.33
C ILE A 531 12.44 -20.50 9.47
N ASP A 532 13.30 -19.56 9.11
CA ASP A 532 12.86 -18.32 8.48
C ASP A 532 12.65 -18.46 6.98
N SER A 533 11.86 -17.57 6.41
CA SER A 533 11.51 -17.50 4.99
C SER A 533 12.45 -16.57 4.20
N TRP A 534 12.45 -16.73 2.87
CA TRP A 534 13.19 -15.92 1.91
C TRP A 534 12.35 -15.79 0.61
N PRO A 535 12.45 -14.64 -0.12
CA PRO A 535 13.34 -13.49 0.02
C PRO A 535 12.89 -12.45 1.08
N CYS A 536 11.76 -12.64 1.71
CA CYS A 536 11.27 -11.78 2.79
C CYS A 536 11.29 -12.57 4.10
N ASN A 537 12.14 -12.14 5.04
CA ASN A 537 12.26 -12.74 6.36
C ASN A 537 11.02 -12.53 7.24
N GLY A 538 10.98 -13.26 8.35
CA GLY A 538 10.20 -12.90 9.52
C GLY A 538 10.71 -11.58 10.10
N HIS A 539 9.84 -10.57 10.18
CA HIS A 539 10.15 -9.31 10.85
C HIS A 539 9.59 -9.37 12.29
N THR A 540 8.37 -8.92 12.49
CA THR A 540 7.68 -9.05 13.78
C THR A 540 7.58 -10.52 14.22
N THR A 541 7.33 -11.44 13.30
CA THR A 541 7.20 -12.88 13.62
C THR A 541 8.52 -13.51 14.09
N ALA A 542 9.67 -13.09 13.55
CA ALA A 542 10.96 -13.51 14.06
C ALA A 542 11.24 -12.93 15.45
N SER A 543 10.94 -11.64 15.68
CA SER A 543 11.07 -11.05 17.01
C SER A 543 10.14 -11.69 18.05
N ASP A 544 8.94 -12.11 17.64
CA ASP A 544 8.00 -12.85 18.51
C ASP A 544 8.56 -14.24 18.88
N ALA A 545 9.21 -14.94 17.93
CA ALA A 545 9.87 -16.21 18.20
C ALA A 545 11.03 -16.03 19.21
N LEU A 546 11.91 -15.04 18.99
CA LEU A 546 12.99 -14.70 19.91
C LEU A 546 12.46 -14.32 21.30
N TRP A 547 11.37 -13.55 21.37
CA TRP A 547 10.69 -13.23 22.62
C TRP A 547 10.09 -14.46 23.29
N ALA A 548 9.53 -15.41 22.53
CA ALA A 548 9.02 -16.67 23.05
C ALA A 548 10.14 -17.62 23.54
N GLY A 549 11.41 -17.32 23.24
CA GLY A 549 12.57 -18.13 23.61
C GLY A 549 12.91 -19.17 22.54
N VAL A 550 12.42 -19.03 21.32
CA VAL A 550 12.65 -19.96 20.22
C VAL A 550 13.80 -19.47 19.36
N PRO A 551 14.89 -20.27 19.17
CA PRO A 551 15.97 -19.91 18.29
C PRO A 551 15.50 -19.77 16.84
N VAL A 552 15.90 -18.67 16.20
CA VAL A 552 15.60 -18.37 14.79
C VAL A 552 16.84 -18.67 13.96
N VAL A 553 16.68 -19.42 12.88
CA VAL A 553 17.73 -19.58 11.86
C VAL A 553 17.25 -18.85 10.61
N THR A 554 18.09 -17.97 10.06
CA THR A 554 17.75 -17.16 8.88
C THR A 554 18.89 -17.16 7.86
N TRP A 555 18.54 -16.83 6.62
CA TRP A 555 19.51 -16.52 5.57
C TRP A 555 19.48 -15.03 5.26
N ALA A 556 20.60 -14.34 5.52
CA ALA A 556 20.79 -12.93 5.23
C ALA A 556 21.31 -12.76 3.80
N ALA A 557 20.46 -12.33 2.88
CA ALA A 557 20.82 -12.14 1.48
C ALA A 557 21.06 -10.66 1.13
N ALA A 558 20.66 -10.16 -0.05
CA ALA A 558 21.03 -8.83 -0.53
C ALA A 558 20.05 -7.71 -0.12
N GLY A 559 18.74 -8.00 -0.18
CA GLY A 559 17.70 -7.01 0.07
C GLY A 559 17.50 -6.68 1.54
N PHE A 560 16.92 -5.52 1.83
CA PHE A 560 16.55 -5.15 3.20
C PHE A 560 15.63 -6.22 3.83
N ALA A 561 14.58 -6.63 3.11
CA ALA A 561 13.58 -7.57 3.61
C ALA A 561 14.16 -8.96 3.96
N SER A 562 15.27 -9.36 3.34
CA SER A 562 15.96 -10.62 3.60
C SER A 562 17.06 -10.52 4.68
N ARG A 563 17.22 -9.37 5.34
CA ARG A 563 18.26 -9.10 6.35
C ARG A 563 17.70 -8.76 7.72
N VAL A 564 16.37 -8.62 7.83
CA VAL A 564 15.73 -8.17 9.07
C VAL A 564 15.97 -9.15 10.22
N ALA A 565 15.74 -10.45 10.00
CA ALA A 565 15.95 -11.44 11.05
C ALA A 565 17.43 -11.52 11.48
N ALA A 566 18.39 -11.28 10.56
CA ALA A 566 19.79 -11.18 10.91
C ALA A 566 20.08 -10.00 11.84
N SER A 567 19.49 -8.83 11.61
CA SER A 567 19.60 -7.69 12.52
C SER A 567 19.06 -8.03 13.91
N LEU A 568 17.89 -8.69 13.99
CA LEU A 568 17.32 -9.14 15.26
C LEU A 568 18.26 -10.09 16.00
N LEU A 569 18.87 -11.04 15.27
CA LEU A 569 19.81 -12.02 15.83
C LEU A 569 21.06 -11.35 16.37
N HIS A 570 21.64 -10.39 15.66
CA HIS A 570 22.78 -9.61 16.16
C HIS A 570 22.41 -8.89 17.46
N ALA A 571 21.24 -8.30 17.52
CA ALA A 571 20.78 -7.53 18.68
C ALA A 571 20.42 -8.39 19.91
N VAL A 572 20.20 -9.69 19.74
CA VAL A 572 20.06 -10.65 20.86
C VAL A 572 21.34 -11.43 21.16
N GLY A 573 22.44 -11.15 20.45
CA GLY A 573 23.74 -11.78 20.68
C GLY A 573 23.86 -13.20 20.11
N LEU A 574 23.15 -13.51 19.01
CA LEU A 574 23.19 -14.80 18.30
C LEU A 574 23.48 -14.62 16.79
N PRO A 575 24.51 -13.84 16.40
CA PRO A 575 24.80 -13.55 14.99
C PRO A 575 25.13 -14.81 14.16
N GLU A 576 25.60 -15.89 14.79
CA GLU A 576 25.94 -17.15 14.14
C GLU A 576 24.74 -17.89 13.54
N LEU A 577 23.51 -17.54 13.94
CA LEU A 577 22.28 -18.10 13.37
C LEU A 577 21.80 -17.35 12.11
N ALA A 578 22.49 -16.27 11.75
CA ALA A 578 22.30 -15.55 10.50
C ALA A 578 23.26 -16.11 9.44
N CYS A 579 22.79 -17.03 8.62
CA CYS A 579 23.58 -17.77 7.65
C CYS A 579 23.90 -16.92 6.40
N ALA A 580 25.06 -17.17 5.78
CA ALA A 580 25.52 -16.45 4.60
C ALA A 580 24.98 -17.03 3.27
N SER A 581 24.50 -18.26 3.28
CA SER A 581 23.93 -18.93 2.11
C SER A 581 22.78 -19.86 2.50
N LEU A 582 21.98 -20.24 1.50
CA LEU A 582 20.90 -21.22 1.69
C LEU A 582 21.42 -22.59 2.10
N ALA A 583 22.64 -22.97 1.64
CA ALA A 583 23.30 -24.21 2.03
C ALA A 583 23.76 -24.16 3.50
N ASP A 584 24.28 -23.03 3.96
CA ASP A 584 24.64 -22.83 5.37
C ASP A 584 23.40 -22.85 6.26
N TYR A 585 22.31 -22.25 5.82
CA TYR A 585 21.02 -22.28 6.51
C TYR A 585 20.51 -23.72 6.70
N GLU A 586 20.51 -24.55 5.62
CA GLU A 586 20.09 -25.94 5.68
C GLU A 586 20.99 -26.73 6.66
N ARG A 587 22.32 -26.55 6.57
CA ARG A 587 23.29 -27.19 7.44
C ARG A 587 23.11 -26.81 8.92
N GLU A 588 22.88 -25.53 9.21
CA GLU A 588 22.69 -25.03 10.58
C GLU A 588 21.40 -25.56 11.21
N VAL A 589 20.30 -25.60 10.44
CA VAL A 589 19.04 -26.20 10.92
C VAL A 589 19.23 -27.68 11.25
N LEU A 590 19.94 -28.46 10.41
CA LEU A 590 20.24 -29.88 10.69
C LEU A 590 21.14 -30.05 11.91
N ALA A 591 22.17 -29.22 12.07
CA ALA A 591 23.04 -29.25 13.24
C ALA A 591 22.28 -28.99 14.55
N LEU A 592 21.40 -27.97 14.55
CA LEU A 592 20.54 -27.66 15.69
C LEU A 592 19.48 -28.74 15.94
N ALA A 593 18.95 -29.34 14.90
CA ALA A 593 17.97 -30.43 15.01
C ALA A 593 18.59 -31.65 15.73
N ALA A 594 19.87 -31.96 15.45
CA ALA A 594 20.58 -33.05 16.07
C ALA A 594 21.07 -32.76 17.50
N ASP A 595 21.22 -31.50 17.91
CA ASP A 595 21.80 -31.10 19.21
C ASP A 595 20.76 -30.45 20.14
N ALA A 596 20.05 -31.28 20.90
CA ALA A 596 19.07 -30.83 21.88
C ALA A 596 19.70 -30.01 23.03
N ALA A 597 20.96 -30.29 23.39
CA ALA A 597 21.63 -29.51 24.43
C ALA A 597 21.94 -28.09 23.95
N ARG A 598 22.37 -27.91 22.72
CA ARG A 598 22.58 -26.59 22.10
C ARG A 598 21.27 -25.82 21.99
N ARG A 599 20.18 -26.47 21.54
CA ARG A 599 18.84 -25.80 21.51
C ARG A 599 18.42 -25.31 22.89
N LYS A 600 18.65 -26.13 23.95
CA LYS A 600 18.34 -25.74 25.33
C LYS A 600 19.16 -24.53 25.77
N VAL A 601 20.45 -24.49 25.49
CA VAL A 601 21.32 -23.33 25.80
C VAL A 601 20.84 -22.07 25.10
N LEU A 602 20.49 -22.17 23.80
CA LEU A 602 19.92 -21.04 23.05
C LEU A 602 18.59 -20.55 23.62
N HIS A 603 17.70 -21.46 23.98
CA HIS A 603 16.44 -21.12 24.63
C HIS A 603 16.68 -20.36 25.94
N GLU A 604 17.55 -20.89 26.83
CA GLU A 604 17.88 -20.24 28.09
C GLU A 604 18.55 -18.87 27.89
N HIS A 605 19.37 -18.72 26.86
CA HIS A 605 19.96 -17.44 26.47
C HIS A 605 18.84 -16.44 26.10
N LEU A 606 17.92 -16.81 25.21
CA LEU A 606 16.81 -15.96 24.76
C LEU A 606 15.87 -15.57 25.91
N VAL A 607 15.59 -16.48 26.84
CA VAL A 607 14.79 -16.17 28.03
C VAL A 607 15.46 -15.08 28.89
N ARG A 608 16.79 -15.14 29.06
CA ARG A 608 17.55 -14.08 29.75
C ARG A 608 17.61 -12.79 28.93
N ALA A 609 17.77 -12.91 27.62
CA ALA A 609 17.88 -11.79 26.68
C ALA A 609 16.67 -10.84 26.70
N ARG A 610 15.47 -11.30 27.07
CA ARG A 610 14.29 -10.44 27.28
C ARG A 610 14.56 -9.26 28.21
N GLN A 611 15.47 -9.43 29.17
CA GLN A 611 15.81 -8.40 30.15
C GLN A 611 17.13 -7.68 29.88
N THR A 612 18.02 -8.30 29.12
CA THR A 612 19.42 -7.85 29.01
C THR A 612 19.87 -7.49 27.58
N ALA A 613 19.17 -8.00 26.55
CA ALA A 613 19.62 -7.78 25.19
C ALA A 613 19.16 -6.42 24.63
N PRO A 614 20.00 -5.76 23.83
CA PRO A 614 19.68 -4.50 23.15
C PRO A 614 18.37 -4.52 22.36
N LEU A 615 18.01 -5.65 21.74
CA LEU A 615 16.76 -5.80 20.99
C LEU A 615 15.51 -5.46 21.81
N PHE A 616 15.54 -5.71 23.10
CA PHE A 616 14.41 -5.52 24.00
C PHE A 616 14.60 -4.33 24.96
N ASP A 617 15.61 -3.49 24.76
CA ASP A 617 15.81 -2.26 25.53
C ASP A 617 15.15 -1.06 24.84
N SER A 618 13.82 -0.93 25.02
CA SER A 618 13.06 0.19 24.45
C SER A 618 13.56 1.56 24.92
N SER A 619 14.16 1.66 26.11
CA SER A 619 14.69 2.93 26.60
C SER A 619 15.97 3.33 25.90
N ALA A 620 16.88 2.37 25.64
CA ALA A 620 18.06 2.62 24.80
C ALA A 620 17.65 2.97 23.38
N HIS A 621 16.73 2.19 22.79
CA HIS A 621 16.22 2.44 21.46
C HIS A 621 15.61 3.86 21.32
N ALA A 622 14.79 4.29 22.28
CA ALA A 622 14.20 5.64 22.26
C ALA A 622 15.27 6.75 22.36
N ARG A 623 16.32 6.57 23.18
CA ARG A 623 17.43 7.52 23.26
C ARG A 623 18.18 7.64 21.93
N ASP A 624 18.52 6.50 21.33
CA ASP A 624 19.28 6.43 20.07
C ASP A 624 18.45 6.99 18.92
N PHE A 625 17.16 6.63 18.84
CA PHE A 625 16.22 7.18 17.85
C PHE A 625 16.07 8.70 18.01
N GLY A 626 15.90 9.19 19.24
CA GLY A 626 15.85 10.62 19.52
C GLY A 626 17.16 11.36 19.16
N ALA A 627 18.32 10.74 19.43
CA ALA A 627 19.62 11.29 19.04
C ALA A 627 19.75 11.39 17.51
N LEU A 628 19.28 10.38 16.78
CA LEU A 628 19.31 10.36 15.32
C LEU A 628 18.40 11.44 14.72
N LEU A 629 17.17 11.59 15.24
CA LEU A 629 16.25 12.66 14.80
C LEU A 629 16.86 14.06 15.04
N ARG A 630 17.52 14.25 16.19
CA ARG A 630 18.20 15.51 16.51
C ARG A 630 19.38 15.77 15.56
N ALA A 631 20.21 14.77 15.27
CA ALA A 631 21.33 14.89 14.34
C ALA A 631 20.87 15.28 12.92
N MET A 632 19.75 14.74 12.46
CA MET A 632 19.15 15.13 11.17
C MET A 632 18.73 16.60 11.18
N ALA A 633 18.03 17.04 12.24
CA ALA A 633 17.59 18.43 12.39
C ALA A 633 18.77 19.40 12.55
N GLU A 634 19.81 19.05 13.33
CA GLU A 634 21.02 19.86 13.52
C GLU A 634 21.76 20.07 12.20
N ARG A 635 21.89 19.03 11.38
CA ARG A 635 22.52 19.15 10.06
C ARG A 635 21.75 20.14 9.17
N TRP A 636 20.42 20.05 9.14
CA TRP A 636 19.59 21.00 8.41
C TRP A 636 19.71 22.42 8.95
N SER A 637 19.69 22.59 10.28
CA SER A 637 19.79 23.93 10.92
C SER A 637 21.09 24.67 10.59
N GLN A 638 22.15 23.91 10.29
CA GLN A 638 23.46 24.43 9.85
C GLN A 638 23.48 24.76 8.34
N GLY A 639 22.37 24.56 7.62
CA GLY A 639 22.30 24.77 6.17
C GLY A 639 23.01 23.68 5.36
N LEU A 640 23.31 22.54 5.96
CA LEU A 640 23.97 21.42 5.31
C LEU A 640 22.93 20.50 4.63
N SER A 641 23.24 20.02 3.44
CA SER A 641 22.42 18.99 2.76
C SER A 641 22.42 17.69 3.55
N ALA A 642 21.37 16.87 3.41
CA ALA A 642 21.34 15.53 3.99
C ALA A 642 22.58 14.71 3.58
N ASP A 643 23.11 13.92 4.51
CA ASP A 643 24.22 13.00 4.29
C ASP A 643 24.07 11.80 5.24
N HIS A 644 24.77 10.70 4.96
CA HIS A 644 24.68 9.52 5.79
C HIS A 644 25.04 9.82 7.25
N LEU A 645 24.24 9.27 8.17
CA LEU A 645 24.43 9.45 9.62
C LEU A 645 24.65 8.07 10.27
N VAL A 646 25.68 8.01 11.11
CA VAL A 646 25.95 6.87 11.99
C VAL A 646 26.16 7.45 13.39
N ILE A 647 25.34 7.06 14.36
CA ILE A 647 25.41 7.57 15.74
C ILE A 647 25.98 6.52 16.70
#